data_839396221fdd91b71549c382893a6d57
#
_entry.id   839396221fdd91b71549c382893a6d57
#
_cell.length_a   1.000
_cell.length_b   1.000
_cell.length_c   1.000
_cell.angle_alpha   90.00
_cell.angle_beta   90.00
_cell.angle_gamma   90.00
#
_symmetry.space_group_name_H-M   'P 1'
#
loop_
_entity.id
_entity.type
_entity.pdbx_description
1 polymer ?
#
loop_
_entity_poly.entity_id
_entity_poly.type
_entity_poly.pdbx_seq_one_letter_code
_entity_poly.pdbx_strand_id
1 'polypeptide(L)'
;MATFYASKTGEVSAREKEHSALVRELAGECMTLLENDGTLPLAGAGKVAVYGNGVRHTVKGGTGSGDVNTRTVVTIEQGLKEAGFEILTGKWLDEYDKVLADAQAAYQAELAKKAEELHIPIFAVMFSEAFAQPDVPAITEKEDTDTAIYVLSRNSGEGADRYNRACDYLLGENELADIAYLAEHYEKTVLILNIANLVDTTELKKIKGLNAILLAGQAGNATGNIVADVVLGKSIPSGKLTDTWAASYEDYPSSENFSHNNGDTNDEYYSDGIYVGYRYFDTFNVTPNYCFGYGKGYTDFETEVRDVKADDKNVTVTASVKNIGDTFAGKEVVQVYYSAPDGTIEKPYQELGGFGKSDLLSPGESQTITISFPTRSMASYDEKKAAWVLEAGTYYIRVGNSSRTTKVAAALNLKETVVTVQGKNLFPADDAPQELSKAGVTPYSYEGEAEEKAAAKQIEICSKCIKTETVIYSGTPEAFPVYEGEKLTAADVKSGKATLKDLVSQLTVEEMATVCNGTADGLGQEGFIGSSSDMAPGAAGDTTSILLADRGIYNTILADGPAGLRLIPHFVVDADGKMVSSGNPLEDAFNKNEIEVPEGGTEYFQYCTAIPVAALLAQSWNMDLIQKCGDIVGKEMEEFHISVWLAPGMNIHRNPLCGRNFEYYSEDPLVAGGCSSRYQRNPVPCRNRNQYQALCSQQPGRQPYVRQ
;
A
#
# COMPACT_ATOMS: atom_id res chain seq x y z
N MET A 1 -32.72 16.13 14.79
CA MET A 1 -31.98 15.03 15.41
C MET A 1 -31.02 14.48 14.37
N ALA A 2 -29.75 14.40 14.66
CA ALA A 2 -28.79 13.71 13.81
C ALA A 2 -29.21 12.24 13.65
N THR A 3 -29.07 11.70 12.45
CA THR A 3 -29.37 10.29 12.18
C THR A 3 -28.05 9.54 12.07
N PHE A 4 -27.73 8.74 13.08
CA PHE A 4 -26.55 7.88 13.06
C PHE A 4 -26.89 6.54 12.40
N TYR A 5 -25.99 6.06 11.53
CA TYR A 5 -26.12 4.78 10.83
C TYR A 5 -25.43 3.62 11.54
N ALA A 6 -24.72 3.90 12.64
CA ALA A 6 -24.08 2.91 13.48
C ALA A 6 -25.08 1.95 14.14
N SER A 7 -24.65 0.74 14.47
CA SER A 7 -25.45 -0.27 15.17
C SER A 7 -25.73 0.16 16.62
N LYS A 8 -26.90 -0.19 17.16
CA LYS A 8 -27.28 0.01 18.58
C LYS A 8 -26.96 -1.22 19.44
N THR A 9 -26.32 -2.23 18.90
CA THR A 9 -25.90 -3.42 19.66
C THR A 9 -24.38 -3.61 19.53
N GLY A 10 -23.74 -3.90 20.65
CA GLY A 10 -22.32 -4.24 20.73
C GLY A 10 -22.00 -5.67 20.30
N GLU A 11 -22.98 -6.46 19.85
CA GLU A 11 -22.78 -7.83 19.38
C GLU A 11 -21.97 -7.85 18.07
N VAL A 12 -21.13 -8.89 17.91
CA VAL A 12 -20.36 -9.10 16.67
C VAL A 12 -21.30 -9.42 15.52
N SER A 13 -21.37 -8.53 14.54
CA SER A 13 -22.27 -8.66 13.39
C SER A 13 -21.88 -9.81 12.45
N ALA A 14 -22.81 -10.22 11.59
CA ALA A 14 -22.53 -11.21 10.55
C ALA A 14 -21.50 -10.68 9.54
N ARG A 15 -21.54 -9.36 9.21
CA ARG A 15 -20.57 -8.70 8.35
C ARG A 15 -19.16 -8.76 8.93
N GLU A 16 -18.97 -8.42 10.22
CA GLU A 16 -17.65 -8.49 10.86
C GLU A 16 -17.05 -9.90 10.78
N LYS A 17 -17.86 -10.94 10.99
CA LYS A 17 -17.42 -12.34 10.87
C LYS A 17 -17.04 -12.70 9.43
N GLU A 18 -17.88 -12.35 8.46
CA GLU A 18 -17.63 -12.60 7.02
C GLU A 18 -16.36 -11.90 6.55
N HIS A 19 -16.21 -10.60 6.88
CA HIS A 19 -15.06 -9.82 6.46
C HIS A 19 -13.74 -10.32 7.08
N SER A 20 -13.74 -10.64 8.38
CA SER A 20 -12.56 -11.19 9.05
C SER A 20 -12.15 -12.55 8.49
N ALA A 21 -13.11 -13.41 8.17
CA ALA A 21 -12.86 -14.69 7.54
C ALA A 21 -12.28 -14.52 6.12
N LEU A 22 -12.82 -13.58 5.35
CA LEU A 22 -12.33 -13.28 3.99
C LEU A 22 -10.91 -12.69 4.01
N VAL A 23 -10.60 -11.77 4.93
CA VAL A 23 -9.23 -11.25 5.10
C VAL A 23 -8.27 -12.39 5.42
N ARG A 24 -8.64 -13.31 6.32
CA ARG A 24 -7.81 -14.48 6.65
C ARG A 24 -7.57 -15.38 5.44
N GLU A 25 -8.60 -15.61 4.62
CA GLU A 25 -8.49 -16.42 3.40
C GLU A 25 -7.53 -15.80 2.37
N LEU A 26 -7.62 -14.47 2.16
CA LEU A 26 -6.91 -13.79 1.08
C LEU A 26 -5.46 -13.42 1.42
N ALA A 27 -5.20 -12.97 2.65
CA ALA A 27 -3.96 -12.26 2.96
C ALA A 27 -2.71 -13.15 2.97
N GLY A 28 -2.84 -14.44 3.19
CA GLY A 28 -1.68 -15.35 3.12
C GLY A 28 -1.04 -15.42 1.73
N GLU A 29 -1.84 -15.24 0.67
CA GLU A 29 -1.32 -15.14 -0.72
C GLU A 29 -0.45 -13.90 -0.94
N CYS A 30 -0.65 -12.84 -0.15
CA CYS A 30 0.13 -11.61 -0.25
C CYS A 30 1.52 -11.74 0.39
N MET A 31 1.72 -12.67 1.32
CA MET A 31 2.98 -12.83 2.03
C MET A 31 4.08 -13.32 1.10
N THR A 32 5.28 -12.77 1.28
CA THR A 32 6.45 -13.10 0.44
C THR A 32 7.47 -13.91 1.24
N LEU A 33 7.82 -15.08 0.74
CA LEU A 33 8.89 -15.89 1.30
C LEU A 33 10.22 -15.43 0.70
N LEU A 34 11.06 -14.77 1.53
CA LEU A 34 12.35 -14.24 1.09
C LEU A 34 13.42 -15.33 1.05
N GLU A 35 13.48 -16.14 2.11
CA GLU A 35 14.40 -17.29 2.18
C GLU A 35 13.65 -18.50 2.73
N ASN A 36 13.98 -19.70 2.23
CA ASN A 36 13.50 -20.97 2.75
C ASN A 36 14.39 -22.10 2.23
N ASP A 37 14.94 -22.89 3.12
CA ASP A 37 15.70 -24.10 2.80
C ASP A 37 14.85 -25.38 2.78
N GLY A 38 13.54 -25.24 2.89
CA GLY A 38 12.56 -26.32 3.00
C GLY A 38 12.01 -26.50 4.43
N THR A 39 12.41 -25.62 5.35
CA THR A 39 11.90 -25.63 6.75
C THR A 39 10.42 -25.26 6.80
N LEU A 40 9.99 -24.31 6.02
CA LEU A 40 8.58 -23.98 5.86
C LEU A 40 7.98 -24.69 4.64
N PRO A 41 6.72 -25.18 4.73
CA PRO A 41 5.87 -25.16 5.92
C PRO A 41 6.30 -26.18 6.98
N LEU A 42 6.06 -25.88 8.25
CA LEU A 42 6.28 -26.84 9.33
C LEU A 42 5.32 -28.02 9.21
N ALA A 43 5.80 -29.22 9.52
CA ALA A 43 5.02 -30.45 9.40
C ALA A 43 3.77 -30.50 10.30
N GLY A 44 3.68 -29.65 11.33
CA GLY A 44 2.56 -29.54 12.24
C GLY A 44 2.85 -28.60 13.39
N ALA A 45 1.81 -28.26 14.15
CA ALA A 45 1.94 -27.51 15.38
C ALA A 45 2.53 -28.42 16.48
N GLY A 46 3.33 -27.80 17.37
CA GLY A 46 3.97 -28.47 18.50
C GLY A 46 4.56 -27.45 19.46
N LYS A 47 5.53 -27.87 20.28
CA LYS A 47 6.30 -26.96 21.11
C LYS A 47 7.14 -26.02 20.23
N VAL A 48 7.15 -24.74 20.58
CA VAL A 48 7.88 -23.71 19.84
C VAL A 48 8.42 -22.64 20.78
N ALA A 49 9.65 -22.19 20.52
CA ALA A 49 10.21 -21.00 21.16
C ALA A 49 9.90 -19.79 20.28
N VAL A 50 9.15 -18.80 20.78
CA VAL A 50 8.73 -17.63 20.00
C VAL A 50 9.23 -16.37 20.67
N TYR A 51 10.00 -15.57 19.97
CA TYR A 51 10.65 -14.37 20.45
C TYR A 51 10.39 -13.17 19.53
N GLY A 52 10.77 -11.99 19.98
CA GLY A 52 10.73 -10.77 19.19
C GLY A 52 9.56 -9.85 19.54
N ASN A 53 9.73 -8.59 19.17
CA ASN A 53 8.82 -7.50 19.54
C ASN A 53 7.43 -7.60 18.91
N GLY A 54 7.25 -8.33 17.81
CA GLY A 54 5.98 -8.46 17.11
C GLY A 54 5.07 -9.58 17.62
N VAL A 55 5.51 -10.43 18.54
CA VAL A 55 4.76 -11.62 18.98
C VAL A 55 3.44 -11.23 19.63
N ARG A 56 3.47 -10.35 20.64
CA ARG A 56 2.30 -9.82 21.35
C ARG A 56 1.86 -8.45 20.84
N HIS A 57 2.79 -7.67 20.28
CA HIS A 57 2.57 -6.35 19.71
C HIS A 57 2.53 -6.41 18.18
N THR A 58 1.73 -7.33 17.66
CA THR A 58 1.55 -7.53 16.22
C THR A 58 0.96 -6.29 15.57
N VAL A 59 1.64 -5.76 14.56
CA VAL A 59 1.22 -4.58 13.83
C VAL A 59 0.24 -4.99 12.72
N LYS A 60 -0.98 -4.48 12.79
CA LYS A 60 -2.05 -4.75 11.82
C LYS A 60 -2.05 -3.81 10.62
N GLY A 61 -1.54 -2.58 10.81
CA GLY A 61 -1.53 -1.49 9.81
C GLY A 61 -0.70 -0.32 10.30
N GLY A 62 -0.53 0.71 9.46
CA GLY A 62 0.22 1.92 9.79
C GLY A 62 -0.44 2.76 10.88
N THR A 63 0.29 3.75 11.39
CA THR A 63 -0.22 4.72 12.38
C THR A 63 -0.96 5.88 11.71
N GLY A 64 -1.62 6.72 12.51
CA GLY A 64 -2.37 7.88 12.02
C GLY A 64 -3.67 7.48 11.32
N SER A 65 -3.91 8.01 10.13
CA SER A 65 -5.09 7.68 9.31
C SER A 65 -5.16 6.19 8.93
N GLY A 66 -4.01 5.50 8.91
CA GLY A 66 -3.90 4.06 8.60
C GLY A 66 -4.29 3.13 9.76
N ASP A 67 -4.48 3.65 10.97
CA ASP A 67 -4.84 2.83 12.13
C ASP A 67 -6.36 2.63 12.21
N VAL A 68 -6.85 1.56 11.60
CA VAL A 68 -8.27 1.19 11.58
C VAL A 68 -8.73 0.75 12.97
N ASN A 69 -9.81 1.31 13.45
CA ASN A 69 -10.41 0.97 14.73
C ASN A 69 -11.23 -0.33 14.63
N THR A 70 -10.56 -1.46 14.75
CA THR A 70 -11.19 -2.79 14.71
C THR A 70 -11.64 -3.22 16.09
N ARG A 71 -12.62 -4.13 16.15
CA ARG A 71 -13.06 -4.73 17.44
C ARG A 71 -11.94 -5.54 18.11
N THR A 72 -11.21 -6.33 17.33
CA THR A 72 -10.14 -7.21 17.81
C THR A 72 -9.01 -7.27 16.81
N VAL A 73 -7.80 -7.48 17.31
CA VAL A 73 -6.62 -7.82 16.52
C VAL A 73 -6.10 -9.15 17.05
N VAL A 74 -5.95 -10.13 16.18
CA VAL A 74 -5.34 -11.42 16.53
C VAL A 74 -3.83 -11.26 16.45
N THR A 75 -3.15 -11.32 17.59
CA THR A 75 -1.68 -11.26 17.64
C THR A 75 -1.07 -12.57 17.14
N ILE A 76 0.22 -12.52 16.76
CA ILE A 76 0.93 -13.72 16.30
C ILE A 76 0.98 -14.77 17.43
N GLU A 77 1.14 -14.36 18.70
CA GLU A 77 1.03 -15.27 19.83
C GLU A 77 -0.34 -15.99 19.85
N GLN A 78 -1.43 -15.22 19.75
CA GLN A 78 -2.78 -15.78 19.74
C GLN A 78 -3.02 -16.72 18.56
N GLY A 79 -2.64 -16.30 17.33
CA GLY A 79 -2.80 -17.09 16.14
C GLY A 79 -2.04 -18.43 16.19
N LEU A 80 -0.81 -18.44 16.69
CA LEU A 80 -0.03 -19.65 16.89
C LEU A 80 -0.68 -20.56 17.94
N LYS A 81 -1.14 -20.03 19.08
CA LYS A 81 -1.87 -20.80 20.12
C LYS A 81 -3.16 -21.41 19.58
N GLU A 82 -3.95 -20.64 18.83
CA GLU A 82 -5.19 -21.13 18.20
C GLU A 82 -4.92 -22.21 17.15
N ALA A 83 -3.77 -22.15 16.47
CA ALA A 83 -3.33 -23.17 15.52
C ALA A 83 -2.81 -24.46 16.18
N GLY A 84 -2.65 -24.46 17.53
CA GLY A 84 -2.25 -25.61 18.34
C GLY A 84 -0.77 -25.63 18.75
N PHE A 85 -0.01 -24.53 18.59
CA PHE A 85 1.33 -24.44 19.11
C PHE A 85 1.36 -24.22 20.65
N GLU A 86 2.33 -24.88 21.31
CA GLU A 86 2.68 -24.65 22.70
C GLU A 86 3.89 -23.70 22.76
N ILE A 87 3.66 -22.44 23.13
CA ILE A 87 4.71 -21.42 23.22
C ILE A 87 5.41 -21.52 24.57
N LEU A 88 6.73 -21.77 24.55
CA LEU A 88 7.52 -22.01 25.77
C LEU A 88 8.10 -20.72 26.37
N THR A 89 8.16 -19.64 25.62
CA THR A 89 8.92 -18.41 25.94
C THR A 89 8.11 -17.32 26.64
N GLY A 90 7.05 -17.69 27.37
CA GLY A 90 6.16 -16.72 28.04
C GLY A 90 6.89 -15.72 28.96
N LYS A 91 7.93 -16.17 29.68
CA LYS A 91 8.72 -15.29 30.58
C LYS A 91 9.48 -14.21 29.82
N TRP A 92 10.11 -14.56 28.70
CA TRP A 92 10.82 -13.61 27.87
C TRP A 92 9.86 -12.56 27.27
N LEU A 93 8.68 -13.00 26.83
CA LEU A 93 7.63 -12.11 26.32
C LEU A 93 7.13 -11.14 27.41
N ASP A 94 6.97 -11.61 28.65
CA ASP A 94 6.58 -10.76 29.80
C ASP A 94 7.67 -9.71 30.12
N GLU A 95 8.95 -10.08 29.99
CA GLU A 95 10.07 -9.16 30.17
C GLU A 95 10.12 -8.10 29.06
N TYR A 96 9.89 -8.49 27.81
CA TYR A 96 9.81 -7.54 26.71
C TYR A 96 8.63 -6.56 26.88
N ASP A 97 7.46 -7.03 27.29
CA ASP A 97 6.29 -6.16 27.54
C ASP A 97 6.64 -5.06 28.56
N LYS A 98 7.42 -5.40 29.59
CA LYS A 98 7.90 -4.42 30.56
C LYS A 98 8.87 -3.42 29.94
N VAL A 99 9.84 -3.88 29.16
CA VAL A 99 10.81 -3.01 28.45
C VAL A 99 10.07 -2.02 27.55
N LEU A 100 9.07 -2.50 26.80
CA LEU A 100 8.27 -1.66 25.92
C LEU A 100 7.44 -0.64 26.70
N ALA A 101 6.80 -1.05 27.80
CA ALA A 101 6.01 -0.14 28.64
C ALA A 101 6.87 0.97 29.25
N ASP A 102 8.06 0.64 29.75
CA ASP A 102 9.01 1.60 30.29
C ASP A 102 9.49 2.59 29.19
N ALA A 103 9.77 2.10 27.98
CA ALA A 103 10.16 2.95 26.85
C ALA A 103 9.02 3.88 26.40
N GLN A 104 7.78 3.39 26.33
CA GLN A 104 6.61 4.19 26.00
C GLN A 104 6.35 5.28 27.05
N ALA A 105 6.49 4.97 28.33
CA ALA A 105 6.35 5.96 29.40
C ALA A 105 7.42 7.06 29.29
N ALA A 106 8.67 6.68 29.02
CA ALA A 106 9.76 7.64 28.82
C ALA A 106 9.50 8.55 27.58
N TYR A 107 9.05 7.98 26.47
CA TYR A 107 8.67 8.73 25.26
C TYR A 107 7.55 9.73 25.53
N GLN A 108 6.47 9.32 26.22
CA GLN A 108 5.38 10.24 26.56
C GLN A 108 5.83 11.38 27.47
N ALA A 109 6.72 11.10 28.42
CA ALA A 109 7.29 12.13 29.30
C ALA A 109 8.16 13.13 28.49
N GLU A 110 8.91 12.65 27.49
CA GLU A 110 9.70 13.52 26.61
C GLU A 110 8.81 14.39 25.71
N LEU A 111 7.75 13.83 25.12
CA LEU A 111 6.77 14.59 24.34
C LEU A 111 6.12 15.70 25.18
N ALA A 112 5.69 15.37 26.42
CA ALA A 112 5.08 16.34 27.30
C ALA A 112 6.05 17.50 27.63
N LYS A 113 7.30 17.19 27.92
CA LYS A 113 8.36 18.17 28.17
C LYS A 113 8.61 19.08 26.97
N LYS A 114 8.75 18.52 25.75
CA LYS A 114 8.92 19.30 24.50
C LYS A 114 7.70 20.18 24.21
N ALA A 115 6.49 19.66 24.43
CA ALA A 115 5.26 20.44 24.27
C ALA A 115 5.22 21.67 25.20
N GLU A 116 5.64 21.50 26.46
CA GLU A 116 5.76 22.60 27.42
C GLU A 116 6.85 23.60 27.00
N GLU A 117 8.03 23.15 26.60
CA GLU A 117 9.14 23.99 26.15
C GLU A 117 8.80 24.81 24.91
N LEU A 118 8.09 24.21 23.94
CA LEU A 118 7.71 24.86 22.68
C LEU A 118 6.39 25.64 22.78
N HIS A 119 5.65 25.52 23.86
CA HIS A 119 4.32 26.10 24.05
C HIS A 119 3.31 25.69 22.97
N ILE A 120 3.36 24.42 22.52
CA ILE A 120 2.45 23.83 21.54
C ILE A 120 1.75 22.60 22.11
N PRO A 121 0.60 22.21 21.55
CA PRO A 121 -0.09 20.97 22.00
C PRO A 121 0.79 19.73 21.81
N ILE A 122 0.69 18.77 22.74
CA ILE A 122 1.48 17.53 22.71
C ILE A 122 1.33 16.74 21.40
N PHE A 123 0.13 16.75 20.80
CA PHE A 123 -0.09 16.08 19.52
C PHE A 123 0.73 16.68 18.37
N ALA A 124 1.01 17.98 18.38
CA ALA A 124 1.85 18.62 17.37
C ALA A 124 3.31 18.14 17.48
N VAL A 125 3.77 17.83 18.70
CA VAL A 125 5.10 17.23 18.92
C VAL A 125 5.12 15.78 18.45
N MET A 126 4.03 15.03 18.66
CA MET A 126 3.93 13.63 18.21
C MET A 126 4.12 13.47 16.70
N PHE A 127 3.71 14.44 15.89
CA PHE A 127 3.92 14.42 14.44
C PHE A 127 5.37 14.71 14.01
N SER A 128 6.19 15.25 14.92
CA SER A 128 7.59 15.56 14.64
C SER A 128 8.60 14.59 15.28
N GLU A 129 8.13 13.67 16.10
CA GLU A 129 8.98 12.75 16.86
C GLU A 129 8.51 11.31 16.67
N ALA A 130 9.30 10.48 16.00
CA ALA A 130 8.98 9.07 15.85
C ALA A 130 9.34 8.29 17.13
N PHE A 131 8.46 7.41 17.60
CA PHE A 131 8.78 6.46 18.67
C PHE A 131 9.86 5.49 18.18
N ALA A 132 11.02 5.49 18.85
CA ALA A 132 12.05 4.50 18.61
C ALA A 132 11.74 3.21 19.38
N GLN A 133 11.67 2.09 18.67
CA GLN A 133 11.52 0.79 19.31
C GLN A 133 12.69 0.56 20.27
N PRO A 134 12.43 0.13 21.53
CA PRO A 134 13.51 -0.23 22.44
C PRO A 134 14.20 -1.51 21.97
N ASP A 135 15.44 -1.69 22.40
CA ASP A 135 16.15 -2.95 22.22
C ASP A 135 15.45 -4.08 22.99
N VAL A 136 15.50 -5.28 22.43
CA VAL A 136 14.86 -6.46 23.03
C VAL A 136 15.74 -7.06 24.14
N PRO A 137 15.17 -7.75 25.13
CA PRO A 137 15.94 -8.54 26.10
C PRO A 137 16.75 -9.63 25.40
N ALA A 138 18.01 -9.81 25.75
CA ALA A 138 18.87 -10.84 25.16
C ALA A 138 18.37 -12.26 25.46
N ILE A 139 18.43 -13.12 24.46
CA ILE A 139 18.14 -14.55 24.58
C ILE A 139 19.40 -15.26 25.07
N THR A 140 19.34 -15.89 26.25
CA THR A 140 20.52 -16.53 26.89
C THR A 140 20.36 -18.03 27.09
N GLU A 141 19.15 -18.56 26.96
CA GLU A 141 18.84 -19.97 27.19
C GLU A 141 18.00 -20.55 26.05
N LYS A 142 18.27 -21.82 25.72
CA LYS A 142 17.47 -22.58 24.74
C LYS A 142 16.30 -23.27 25.44
N GLU A 143 15.11 -23.17 24.85
CA GLU A 143 13.93 -23.92 25.27
C GLU A 143 13.95 -25.37 24.77
N ASP A 144 13.18 -26.25 25.43
CA ASP A 144 13.08 -27.69 25.10
C ASP A 144 12.20 -27.91 23.84
N THR A 145 12.75 -27.47 22.69
CA THR A 145 12.14 -27.64 21.37
C THR A 145 13.21 -27.55 20.28
N ASP A 146 12.88 -28.04 19.07
CA ASP A 146 13.75 -27.95 17.89
C ASP A 146 13.45 -26.71 17.03
N THR A 147 12.34 -26.00 17.30
CA THR A 147 11.84 -24.92 16.46
C THR A 147 11.81 -23.60 17.20
N ALA A 148 12.43 -22.60 16.61
CA ALA A 148 12.37 -21.21 17.05
C ALA A 148 11.73 -20.31 15.97
N ILE A 149 10.92 -19.37 16.41
CA ILE A 149 10.33 -18.30 15.57
C ILE A 149 10.70 -16.96 16.18
N TYR A 150 11.32 -16.09 15.40
CA TYR A 150 11.55 -14.70 15.80
C TYR A 150 10.64 -13.78 15.00
N VAL A 151 9.91 -12.88 15.67
CA VAL A 151 9.00 -11.93 15.02
C VAL A 151 9.54 -10.53 15.16
N LEU A 152 10.03 -9.98 14.05
CA LEU A 152 10.49 -8.60 13.97
C LEU A 152 9.35 -7.71 13.48
N SER A 153 8.91 -6.77 14.30
CA SER A 153 7.92 -5.77 13.92
C SER A 153 8.52 -4.38 13.80
N ARG A 154 8.05 -3.65 12.78
CA ARG A 154 8.27 -2.20 12.63
C ARG A 154 6.96 -1.55 12.26
N ASN A 155 6.68 -0.41 12.84
CA ASN A 155 5.54 0.42 12.48
C ASN A 155 6.01 1.78 11.98
N SER A 156 5.25 2.36 11.07
CA SER A 156 5.43 3.71 10.57
C SER A 156 4.07 4.26 10.14
N GLY A 157 4.00 5.52 9.82
CA GLY A 157 2.74 6.10 9.42
C GLY A 157 2.83 7.56 9.06
N GLU A 158 1.71 8.20 9.15
CA GLU A 158 1.53 9.60 8.86
C GLU A 158 2.24 10.49 9.90
N GLY A 159 2.83 11.58 9.45
CA GLY A 159 3.40 12.64 10.27
C GLY A 159 4.90 12.53 10.53
N ALA A 160 5.52 11.35 10.39
CA ALA A 160 6.95 11.19 10.56
C ALA A 160 7.54 10.15 9.62
N ASP A 161 8.72 10.47 9.06
CA ASP A 161 9.52 9.51 8.32
C ASP A 161 10.42 8.69 9.26
N ARG A 162 10.86 7.55 8.77
CA ARG A 162 11.77 6.65 9.47
C ARG A 162 13.20 7.16 9.41
N TYR A 163 14.08 6.55 10.21
CA TYR A 163 15.49 6.89 10.28
C TYR A 163 16.38 5.71 9.92
N ASN A 164 17.50 5.97 9.24
CA ASN A 164 18.55 4.99 9.01
C ASN A 164 19.35 4.76 10.31
N ARG A 165 18.75 4.06 11.25
CA ARG A 165 19.32 3.75 12.58
C ARG A 165 18.88 2.38 13.07
N ALA A 166 19.55 1.88 14.14
CA ALA A 166 19.21 0.64 14.83
C ALA A 166 17.76 0.69 15.36
N CYS A 167 17.09 -0.45 15.38
CA CYS A 167 15.71 -0.66 15.79
C CYS A 167 14.66 0.11 14.97
N ASP A 168 15.05 0.66 13.80
CA ASP A 168 14.16 1.29 12.84
C ASP A 168 14.39 0.68 11.43
N TYR A 169 15.15 1.34 10.52
CA TYR A 169 15.52 0.73 9.25
C TYR A 169 16.56 -0.37 9.41
N LEU A 170 17.57 -0.14 10.23
CA LEU A 170 18.54 -1.17 10.61
C LEU A 170 17.99 -2.03 11.76
N LEU A 171 18.41 -3.29 11.81
CA LEU A 171 18.16 -4.12 12.99
C LEU A 171 19.00 -3.64 14.17
N GLY A 172 18.49 -3.84 15.39
CA GLY A 172 19.22 -3.60 16.62
C GLY A 172 20.33 -4.65 16.86
N GLU A 173 21.35 -4.30 17.62
CA GLU A 173 22.43 -5.24 17.94
C GLU A 173 21.91 -6.49 18.67
N ASN A 174 20.99 -6.34 19.62
CA ASN A 174 20.39 -7.46 20.32
C ASN A 174 19.47 -8.29 19.41
N GLU A 175 18.71 -7.66 18.51
CA GLU A 175 17.90 -8.39 17.54
C GLU A 175 18.75 -9.31 16.66
N LEU A 176 19.89 -8.80 16.15
CA LEU A 176 20.83 -9.59 15.35
C LEU A 176 21.49 -10.69 16.16
N ALA A 177 21.91 -10.39 17.39
CA ALA A 177 22.54 -11.36 18.29
C ALA A 177 21.55 -12.48 18.66
N ASP A 178 20.31 -12.14 18.95
CA ASP A 178 19.24 -13.10 19.28
C ASP A 178 18.91 -14.01 18.11
N ILE A 179 18.73 -13.45 16.91
CA ILE A 179 18.48 -14.25 15.69
C ILE A 179 19.64 -15.18 15.41
N ALA A 180 20.89 -14.72 15.58
CA ALA A 180 22.08 -15.54 15.40
C ALA A 180 22.17 -16.65 16.46
N TYR A 181 21.84 -16.34 17.73
CA TYR A 181 21.78 -17.33 18.79
C TYR A 181 20.73 -18.42 18.48
N LEU A 182 19.53 -18.04 18.03
CA LEU A 182 18.50 -19.01 17.66
C LEU A 182 18.96 -19.88 16.50
N ALA A 183 19.55 -19.29 15.48
CA ALA A 183 20.07 -20.00 14.30
C ALA A 183 21.19 -21.01 14.64
N GLU A 184 21.97 -20.76 15.69
CA GLU A 184 23.02 -21.65 16.16
C GLU A 184 22.48 -22.80 17.02
N HIS A 185 21.41 -22.57 17.81
CA HIS A 185 20.97 -23.50 18.85
C HIS A 185 19.73 -24.33 18.49
N TYR A 186 18.93 -23.90 17.49
CA TYR A 186 17.73 -24.61 17.07
C TYR A 186 17.91 -25.24 15.68
N GLU A 187 17.27 -26.39 15.44
CA GLU A 187 17.32 -27.05 14.14
C GLU A 187 16.53 -26.29 13.06
N LYS A 188 15.48 -25.57 13.50
CA LYS A 188 14.58 -24.80 12.64
C LYS A 188 14.43 -23.41 13.21
N THR A 189 14.99 -22.42 12.53
CA THR A 189 14.86 -21.02 12.89
C THR A 189 14.16 -20.26 11.77
N VAL A 190 13.00 -19.67 12.11
CA VAL A 190 12.17 -18.90 11.19
C VAL A 190 12.12 -17.44 11.67
N LEU A 191 12.46 -16.52 10.78
CA LEU A 191 12.25 -15.09 10.98
C LEU A 191 10.96 -14.63 10.28
N ILE A 192 10.07 -13.99 11.03
CA ILE A 192 8.85 -13.38 10.52
C ILE A 192 9.00 -11.87 10.58
N LEU A 193 8.88 -11.22 9.42
CA LEU A 193 8.93 -9.77 9.29
C LEU A 193 7.49 -9.22 9.24
N ASN A 194 7.00 -8.73 10.38
CA ASN A 194 5.72 -8.03 10.50
C ASN A 194 5.95 -6.52 10.32
N ILE A 195 6.25 -6.13 9.10
CA ILE A 195 6.65 -4.78 8.71
C ILE A 195 5.86 -4.34 7.47
N ALA A 196 5.59 -3.06 7.32
CA ALA A 196 4.97 -2.52 6.10
C ALA A 196 6.00 -2.05 5.07
N ASN A 197 7.13 -1.60 5.57
CA ASN A 197 8.23 -1.03 4.81
C ASN A 197 9.45 -1.95 4.86
N LEU A 198 10.50 -1.56 4.15
CA LEU A 198 11.74 -2.30 4.10
C LEU A 198 12.54 -2.15 5.41
N VAL A 199 13.36 -3.15 5.71
CA VAL A 199 14.45 -3.11 6.71
C VAL A 199 15.74 -3.61 6.06
N ASP A 200 16.88 -3.24 6.58
CA ASP A 200 18.15 -3.77 6.12
C ASP A 200 18.25 -5.27 6.45
N THR A 201 18.44 -6.09 5.42
CA THR A 201 18.57 -7.55 5.55
C THR A 201 20.02 -8.05 5.37
N THR A 202 20.98 -7.15 5.19
CA THR A 202 22.36 -7.49 4.84
C THR A 202 23.02 -8.36 5.89
N GLU A 203 22.85 -8.03 7.16
CA GLU A 203 23.39 -8.84 8.24
C GLU A 203 22.63 -10.15 8.42
N LEU A 204 21.32 -10.16 8.20
CA LEU A 204 20.51 -11.40 8.26
C LEU A 204 20.98 -12.46 7.26
N LYS A 205 21.34 -12.05 6.04
CA LYS A 205 21.86 -12.96 5.00
C LYS A 205 23.20 -13.63 5.36
N LYS A 206 23.92 -13.10 6.34
CA LYS A 206 25.18 -13.67 6.84
C LYS A 206 24.99 -14.72 7.94
N ILE A 207 23.79 -14.75 8.57
CA ILE A 207 23.48 -15.66 9.68
C ILE A 207 23.27 -17.08 9.13
N LYS A 208 24.20 -17.97 9.44
CA LYS A 208 24.07 -19.39 9.09
C LYS A 208 23.09 -20.07 10.03
N GLY A 209 22.23 -20.93 9.49
CA GLY A 209 21.21 -21.64 10.26
C GLY A 209 19.90 -20.87 10.42
N LEU A 210 19.79 -19.64 9.89
CA LEU A 210 18.51 -18.98 9.66
C LEU A 210 17.84 -19.65 8.44
N ASN A 211 16.87 -20.52 8.72
CA ASN A 211 16.33 -21.44 7.71
C ASN A 211 15.27 -20.81 6.80
N ALA A 212 14.46 -19.90 7.34
CA ALA A 212 13.43 -19.21 6.57
C ALA A 212 13.23 -17.77 7.02
N ILE A 213 12.94 -16.89 6.04
CA ILE A 213 12.55 -15.48 6.27
C ILE A 213 11.22 -15.26 5.54
N LEU A 214 10.15 -15.02 6.32
CA LEU A 214 8.82 -14.74 5.83
C LEU A 214 8.48 -13.25 6.02
N LEU A 215 8.31 -12.50 4.94
CA LEU A 215 7.73 -11.17 4.96
C LEU A 215 6.20 -11.31 5.08
N ALA A 216 5.73 -11.23 6.33
CA ALA A 216 4.30 -11.34 6.65
C ALA A 216 3.56 -10.02 6.39
N GLY A 217 4.27 -8.90 6.39
CA GLY A 217 3.67 -7.58 6.22
C GLY A 217 2.75 -7.20 7.38
N GLN A 218 1.84 -6.26 7.13
CA GLN A 218 0.76 -5.84 8.03
C GLN A 218 -0.57 -6.30 7.40
N ALA A 219 -1.05 -7.46 7.85
CA ALA A 219 -2.12 -8.20 7.18
C ALA A 219 -3.53 -7.94 7.76
N GLY A 220 -3.71 -6.82 8.47
CA GLY A 220 -5.00 -6.44 9.05
C GLY A 220 -5.31 -7.14 10.37
N ASN A 221 -6.59 -7.19 10.73
CA ASN A 221 -7.03 -7.64 12.05
C ASN A 221 -6.81 -9.14 12.34
N ALA A 222 -6.60 -9.98 11.32
CA ALA A 222 -6.39 -11.42 11.44
C ALA A 222 -4.91 -11.85 11.29
N THR A 223 -3.95 -10.93 11.36
CA THR A 223 -2.53 -11.16 11.07
C THR A 223 -1.98 -12.42 11.74
N GLY A 224 -2.25 -12.64 13.03
CA GLY A 224 -1.74 -13.80 13.74
C GLY A 224 -2.26 -15.15 13.20
N ASN A 225 -3.55 -15.22 12.87
CA ASN A 225 -4.11 -16.42 12.26
C ASN A 225 -3.53 -16.70 10.88
N ILE A 226 -3.35 -15.65 10.05
CA ILE A 226 -2.81 -15.77 8.70
C ILE A 226 -1.36 -16.25 8.74
N VAL A 227 -0.55 -15.68 9.63
CA VAL A 227 0.84 -16.13 9.85
C VAL A 227 0.88 -17.60 10.25
N ALA A 228 0.03 -18.03 11.19
CA ALA A 228 -0.03 -19.42 11.61
C ALA A 228 -0.47 -20.37 10.48
N ASP A 229 -1.44 -19.94 9.66
CA ASP A 229 -1.90 -20.71 8.51
C ASP A 229 -0.80 -20.85 7.43
N VAL A 230 -0.01 -19.78 7.19
CA VAL A 230 1.15 -19.83 6.28
C VAL A 230 2.24 -20.74 6.85
N VAL A 231 2.65 -20.55 8.10
CA VAL A 231 3.70 -21.38 8.74
C VAL A 231 3.36 -22.86 8.70
N LEU A 232 2.09 -23.23 8.76
CA LEU A 232 1.61 -24.62 8.69
C LEU A 232 1.25 -25.09 7.27
N GLY A 233 1.44 -24.27 6.24
CA GLY A 233 1.11 -24.62 4.86
C GLY A 233 -0.39 -24.73 4.57
N LYS A 234 -1.26 -24.24 5.46
CA LYS A 234 -2.70 -24.13 5.21
C LYS A 234 -3.03 -23.01 4.22
N SER A 235 -2.23 -21.96 4.22
CA SER A 235 -2.22 -20.91 3.22
C SER A 235 -0.86 -20.89 2.50
N ILE A 236 -0.88 -20.72 1.19
CA ILE A 236 0.33 -20.78 0.34
C ILE A 236 0.83 -19.36 0.09
N PRO A 237 2.01 -18.96 0.61
CA PRO A 237 2.62 -17.69 0.29
C PRO A 237 3.06 -17.70 -1.18
N SER A 238 2.65 -16.72 -1.93
CA SER A 238 3.00 -16.54 -3.33
C SER A 238 3.16 -15.07 -3.70
N GLY A 239 3.45 -14.25 -2.69
CA GLY A 239 3.79 -12.85 -2.85
C GLY A 239 5.13 -12.68 -3.56
N LYS A 240 5.26 -11.58 -4.31
CA LYS A 240 6.50 -11.11 -4.92
C LYS A 240 6.74 -9.67 -4.50
N LEU A 241 7.98 -9.32 -4.20
CA LEU A 241 8.33 -7.96 -3.79
C LEU A 241 7.89 -6.92 -4.82
N THR A 242 7.36 -5.83 -4.36
CA THR A 242 6.99 -4.67 -5.16
C THR A 242 7.98 -3.51 -4.99
N ASP A 243 9.08 -3.80 -4.31
CA ASP A 243 10.19 -2.91 -4.02
C ASP A 243 11.53 -3.63 -4.13
N THR A 244 12.57 -2.89 -4.50
CA THR A 244 13.95 -3.35 -4.49
C THR A 244 14.55 -3.14 -3.10
N TRP A 245 15.08 -4.20 -2.50
CA TRP A 245 15.75 -4.16 -1.19
C TRP A 245 17.26 -4.03 -1.40
N ALA A 246 17.80 -2.86 -1.11
CA ALA A 246 19.21 -2.56 -1.27
C ALA A 246 20.11 -3.40 -0.33
N ALA A 247 21.39 -3.50 -0.67
CA ALA A 247 22.41 -4.08 0.20
C ALA A 247 22.93 -3.07 1.24
N SER A 248 22.78 -1.78 0.98
CA SER A 248 23.03 -0.68 1.91
C SER A 248 22.02 0.42 1.67
N TYR A 249 21.67 1.21 2.70
CA TYR A 249 20.79 2.35 2.54
C TYR A 249 21.35 3.38 1.54
N GLU A 250 22.64 3.55 1.51
CA GLU A 250 23.37 4.45 0.61
C GLU A 250 23.25 4.08 -0.87
N ASP A 251 22.82 2.84 -1.17
CA ASP A 251 22.55 2.39 -2.54
C ASP A 251 21.26 2.98 -3.14
N TYR A 252 20.37 3.56 -2.33
CA TYR A 252 19.18 4.23 -2.87
C TYR A 252 19.54 5.60 -3.42
N PRO A 253 19.03 5.96 -4.63
CA PRO A 253 19.40 7.23 -5.28
C PRO A 253 18.97 8.48 -4.50
N SER A 254 17.97 8.36 -3.63
CA SER A 254 17.47 9.43 -2.76
C SER A 254 18.04 9.39 -1.34
N SER A 255 19.04 8.53 -1.04
CA SER A 255 19.52 8.31 0.33
C SER A 255 20.09 9.57 1.00
N GLU A 256 20.77 10.43 0.24
CA GLU A 256 21.42 11.63 0.78
C GLU A 256 20.45 12.80 1.03
N ASN A 257 19.36 12.89 0.25
CA ASN A 257 18.52 14.09 0.24
C ASN A 257 17.05 13.83 0.61
N PHE A 258 16.66 12.58 0.92
CA PHE A 258 15.28 12.29 1.32
C PHE A 258 14.99 12.86 2.70
N SER A 259 13.91 13.64 2.81
CA SER A 259 13.37 14.16 4.08
C SER A 259 14.45 14.88 4.92
N HIS A 260 14.72 14.41 6.12
CA HIS A 260 15.67 15.01 7.08
C HIS A 260 17.14 14.68 6.83
N ASN A 261 17.48 13.83 5.87
CA ASN A 261 18.83 13.28 5.69
C ASN A 261 19.87 14.35 5.33
N ASN A 262 19.50 15.37 4.55
CA ASN A 262 20.37 16.49 4.20
C ASN A 262 20.32 17.66 5.22
N GLY A 263 19.52 17.54 6.28
CA GLY A 263 19.31 18.59 7.29
C GLY A 263 18.36 19.71 6.85
N ASP A 264 17.79 19.63 5.65
CA ASP A 264 16.78 20.56 5.14
C ASP A 264 15.42 19.84 5.13
N THR A 265 14.51 20.30 5.98
CA THR A 265 13.14 19.75 6.08
C THR A 265 12.09 20.63 5.37
N ASN A 266 12.51 21.73 4.75
CA ASN A 266 11.63 22.63 4.04
C ASN A 266 11.57 22.35 2.53
N ASP A 267 12.70 21.90 1.95
CA ASP A 267 12.82 21.66 0.53
C ASP A 267 13.18 20.21 0.23
N GLU A 268 12.41 19.55 -0.63
CA GLU A 268 12.64 18.18 -1.08
C GLU A 268 13.01 18.17 -2.56
N TYR A 269 14.17 17.59 -2.89
CA TYR A 269 14.73 17.58 -4.25
C TYR A 269 14.54 16.23 -4.92
N TYR A 270 13.73 16.17 -5.99
CA TYR A 270 13.49 14.95 -6.79
C TYR A 270 14.55 14.76 -7.87
N SER A 271 15.82 14.69 -7.47
CA SER A 271 16.96 14.53 -8.37
C SER A 271 17.12 13.14 -8.96
N ASP A 272 16.44 12.15 -8.44
CA ASP A 272 16.41 10.78 -8.96
C ASP A 272 15.66 10.67 -10.30
N GLY A 273 14.77 11.59 -10.64
CA GLY A 273 14.03 11.60 -11.90
C GLY A 273 13.27 10.28 -12.14
N ILE A 274 13.53 9.62 -13.27
CA ILE A 274 12.91 8.32 -13.60
C ILE A 274 13.57 7.12 -12.90
N TYR A 275 14.70 7.33 -12.23
CA TYR A 275 15.53 6.27 -11.68
C TYR A 275 15.16 5.95 -10.23
N VAL A 276 13.96 5.40 -10.02
CA VAL A 276 13.46 4.92 -8.73
C VAL A 276 13.38 3.39 -8.74
N GLY A 277 13.79 2.75 -7.63
CA GLY A 277 13.72 1.31 -7.45
C GLY A 277 14.51 0.53 -8.51
N TYR A 278 13.97 -0.59 -9.02
CA TYR A 278 14.68 -1.45 -9.98
C TYR A 278 15.13 -0.69 -11.23
N ARG A 279 14.44 0.39 -11.64
CA ARG A 279 14.85 1.22 -12.76
C ARG A 279 16.22 1.87 -12.51
N TYR A 280 16.49 2.27 -11.26
CA TYR A 280 17.83 2.69 -10.84
C TYR A 280 18.80 1.53 -10.74
N PHE A 281 18.48 0.52 -9.93
CA PHE A 281 19.39 -0.58 -9.61
C PHE A 281 19.86 -1.33 -10.86
N ASP A 282 18.96 -1.54 -11.84
CA ASP A 282 19.32 -2.23 -13.09
C ASP A 282 20.07 -1.32 -14.07
N THR A 283 19.74 -0.03 -14.12
CA THR A 283 20.41 0.92 -15.02
C THR A 283 21.81 1.27 -14.56
N PHE A 284 22.00 1.45 -13.24
CA PHE A 284 23.29 1.81 -12.65
C PHE A 284 24.09 0.59 -12.16
N ASN A 285 23.60 -0.63 -12.45
CA ASN A 285 24.24 -1.90 -12.11
C ASN A 285 24.55 -2.06 -10.62
N VAL A 286 23.66 -1.61 -9.75
CA VAL A 286 23.74 -1.78 -8.31
C VAL A 286 23.12 -3.13 -7.93
N THR A 287 23.83 -3.93 -7.12
CA THR A 287 23.35 -5.26 -6.74
C THR A 287 22.48 -5.18 -5.49
N PRO A 288 21.17 -5.49 -5.56
CA PRO A 288 20.31 -5.48 -4.38
C PRO A 288 20.44 -6.78 -3.56
N ASN A 289 19.97 -6.74 -2.31
CA ASN A 289 19.74 -7.95 -1.51
C ASN A 289 18.61 -8.79 -2.08
N TYR A 290 17.51 -8.13 -2.47
CA TYR A 290 16.38 -8.74 -3.18
C TYR A 290 15.89 -7.78 -4.26
N CYS A 291 15.76 -8.26 -5.48
CA CYS A 291 15.32 -7.44 -6.61
C CYS A 291 13.79 -7.29 -6.62
N PHE A 292 13.29 -6.31 -7.36
CA PHE A 292 11.87 -6.15 -7.66
C PHE A 292 11.29 -7.41 -8.30
N GLY A 293 10.11 -7.83 -7.86
CA GLY A 293 9.45 -9.03 -8.33
C GLY A 293 9.95 -10.33 -7.68
N TYR A 294 10.97 -10.28 -6.81
CA TYR A 294 11.51 -11.46 -6.14
C TYR A 294 10.53 -12.02 -5.11
N GLY A 295 10.54 -13.33 -4.95
CA GLY A 295 9.82 -14.07 -3.92
C GLY A 295 9.84 -15.56 -4.21
N LYS A 296 10.06 -16.36 -3.16
CA LYS A 296 9.96 -17.82 -3.18
C LYS A 296 8.54 -18.27 -2.82
N GLY A 297 8.24 -19.51 -3.08
CA GLY A 297 7.06 -20.23 -2.59
C GLY A 297 7.44 -21.52 -1.89
N TYR A 298 6.48 -22.39 -1.65
CA TYR A 298 6.71 -23.77 -1.15
C TYR A 298 7.02 -24.74 -2.29
N THR A 299 7.03 -24.27 -3.52
CA THR A 299 7.32 -25.05 -4.73
C THR A 299 8.00 -24.16 -5.77
N ASP A 300 8.63 -24.78 -6.75
CA ASP A 300 9.31 -24.11 -7.85
C ASP A 300 8.51 -24.19 -9.16
N PHE A 301 8.73 -23.23 -10.03
CA PHE A 301 8.04 -23.12 -11.31
C PHE A 301 9.01 -22.99 -12.48
N GLU A 302 8.61 -23.55 -13.60
CA GLU A 302 9.22 -23.32 -14.91
C GLU A 302 8.29 -22.43 -15.74
N THR A 303 8.84 -21.34 -16.30
CA THR A 303 8.13 -20.45 -17.21
C THR A 303 8.73 -20.52 -18.59
N GLU A 304 7.90 -20.83 -19.60
CA GLU A 304 8.31 -20.91 -21.00
C GLU A 304 7.48 -19.94 -21.85
N VAL A 305 8.14 -19.04 -22.58
CA VAL A 305 7.48 -18.16 -23.53
C VAL A 305 7.05 -18.96 -24.75
N ARG A 306 5.75 -18.97 -25.05
CA ARG A 306 5.15 -19.69 -26.18
C ARG A 306 5.07 -18.81 -27.43
N ASP A 307 4.70 -17.54 -27.26
CA ASP A 307 4.57 -16.61 -28.38
C ASP A 307 4.65 -15.15 -27.90
N VAL A 308 5.17 -14.29 -28.77
CA VAL A 308 5.10 -12.83 -28.64
C VAL A 308 4.52 -12.28 -29.93
N LYS A 309 3.45 -11.48 -29.80
CA LYS A 309 2.84 -10.71 -30.88
C LYS A 309 2.85 -9.24 -30.54
N ALA A 310 3.06 -8.40 -31.52
CA ALA A 310 2.96 -6.95 -31.35
C ALA A 310 2.49 -6.28 -32.63
N ASP A 311 1.72 -5.23 -32.48
CA ASP A 311 1.28 -4.33 -33.54
C ASP A 311 1.31 -2.88 -33.07
N ASP A 312 0.68 -1.97 -33.80
CA ASP A 312 0.58 -0.55 -33.40
C ASP A 312 -0.31 -0.29 -32.19
N LYS A 313 -1.04 -1.29 -31.72
CA LYS A 313 -1.99 -1.17 -30.60
C LYS A 313 -1.50 -1.85 -29.33
N ASN A 314 -1.09 -3.12 -29.45
CA ASN A 314 -0.78 -3.96 -28.30
C ASN A 314 0.47 -4.81 -28.53
N VAL A 315 1.16 -5.06 -27.41
CA VAL A 315 2.13 -6.15 -27.25
C VAL A 315 1.44 -7.25 -26.46
N THR A 316 1.49 -8.48 -26.93
CA THR A 316 0.88 -9.65 -26.28
C THR A 316 1.91 -10.75 -26.15
N VAL A 317 2.13 -11.20 -24.90
CA VAL A 317 3.01 -12.31 -24.56
C VAL A 317 2.16 -13.47 -24.05
N THR A 318 2.39 -14.67 -24.61
CA THR A 318 1.79 -15.90 -24.12
C THR A 318 2.89 -16.78 -23.53
N ALA A 319 2.76 -17.15 -22.26
CA ALA A 319 3.71 -17.98 -21.53
C ALA A 319 3.00 -19.17 -20.89
N SER A 320 3.70 -20.28 -20.78
CA SER A 320 3.29 -21.46 -20.03
C SER A 320 4.02 -21.47 -18.70
N VAL A 321 3.28 -21.59 -17.61
CA VAL A 321 3.81 -21.76 -16.25
C VAL A 321 3.53 -23.20 -15.80
N LYS A 322 4.54 -23.89 -15.29
CA LYS A 322 4.42 -25.25 -14.78
C LYS A 322 4.98 -25.33 -13.37
N ASN A 323 4.22 -25.90 -12.45
CA ASN A 323 4.72 -26.31 -11.15
C ASN A 323 5.64 -27.53 -11.33
N ILE A 324 6.94 -27.35 -11.09
CA ILE A 324 7.97 -28.40 -11.23
C ILE A 324 8.33 -29.09 -9.91
N GLY A 325 7.74 -28.66 -8.80
CA GLY A 325 7.88 -29.34 -7.52
C GLY A 325 7.06 -30.63 -7.46
N ASP A 326 7.26 -31.40 -6.41
CA ASP A 326 6.65 -32.72 -6.23
C ASP A 326 5.71 -32.79 -5.01
N THR A 327 5.64 -31.79 -4.16
CA THR A 327 4.94 -31.85 -2.88
C THR A 327 3.82 -30.81 -2.74
N PHE A 328 4.10 -29.54 -3.05
CA PHE A 328 3.18 -28.45 -2.75
C PHE A 328 2.57 -27.83 -4.01
N ALA A 329 1.30 -27.46 -3.90
CA ALA A 329 0.69 -26.57 -4.86
C ALA A 329 1.23 -25.14 -4.66
N GLY A 330 1.15 -24.29 -5.69
CA GLY A 330 1.60 -22.91 -5.61
C GLY A 330 1.10 -22.06 -6.75
N LYS A 331 1.41 -20.77 -6.70
CA LYS A 331 1.12 -19.80 -7.75
C LYS A 331 2.40 -19.08 -8.15
N GLU A 332 2.53 -18.75 -9.44
CA GLU A 332 3.66 -18.00 -9.97
C GLU A 332 3.20 -16.74 -10.71
N VAL A 333 4.04 -15.71 -10.69
CA VAL A 333 3.82 -14.43 -11.39
C VAL A 333 4.73 -14.36 -12.60
N VAL A 334 4.15 -14.27 -13.79
CA VAL A 334 4.89 -13.95 -15.02
C VAL A 334 4.93 -12.44 -15.17
N GLN A 335 6.12 -11.89 -15.28
CA GLN A 335 6.39 -10.45 -15.45
C GLN A 335 6.95 -10.21 -16.84
N VAL A 336 6.39 -9.24 -17.55
CA VAL A 336 6.84 -8.82 -18.89
C VAL A 336 7.41 -7.43 -18.80
N TYR A 337 8.67 -7.29 -19.14
CA TYR A 337 9.38 -6.02 -19.20
C TYR A 337 9.70 -5.64 -20.65
N TYR A 338 10.02 -4.37 -20.86
CA TYR A 338 10.60 -3.91 -22.12
C TYR A 338 11.84 -3.05 -21.86
N SER A 339 12.83 -3.17 -22.74
CA SER A 339 13.97 -2.26 -22.82
C SER A 339 13.80 -1.39 -24.05
N ALA A 340 13.61 -0.09 -23.87
CA ALA A 340 13.50 0.86 -24.97
C ALA A 340 14.88 1.18 -25.56
N PRO A 341 14.95 1.59 -26.86
CA PRO A 341 16.21 1.93 -27.50
C PRO A 341 16.83 3.19 -26.89
N ASP A 342 18.15 3.26 -26.84
CA ASP A 342 18.85 4.49 -26.53
C ASP A 342 18.53 5.56 -27.59
N GLY A 343 18.26 6.77 -27.13
CA GLY A 343 17.85 7.89 -27.97
C GLY A 343 18.18 9.23 -27.34
N THR A 344 17.33 10.22 -27.59
CA THR A 344 17.51 11.58 -27.06
C THR A 344 16.85 11.76 -25.68
N ILE A 345 15.95 10.86 -25.31
CA ILE A 345 15.22 10.89 -24.05
C ILE A 345 15.84 9.85 -23.10
N GLU A 346 16.05 10.21 -21.84
CA GLU A 346 16.51 9.27 -20.81
C GLU A 346 15.53 8.10 -20.64
N LYS A 347 16.06 6.89 -20.48
CA LYS A 347 15.30 5.65 -20.28
C LYS A 347 16.05 4.69 -19.38
N PRO A 348 15.37 3.96 -18.49
CA PRO A 348 16.02 2.94 -17.69
C PRO A 348 16.39 1.71 -18.54
N TYR A 349 17.16 0.79 -17.96
CA TYR A 349 17.54 -0.49 -18.57
C TYR A 349 16.32 -1.30 -19.02
N GLN A 350 15.29 -1.35 -18.15
CA GLN A 350 14.00 -1.98 -18.45
C GLN A 350 12.87 -1.36 -17.63
N GLU A 351 11.65 -1.54 -18.08
CA GLU A 351 10.42 -1.12 -17.41
C GLU A 351 9.37 -2.22 -17.49
N LEU A 352 8.55 -2.37 -16.45
CA LEU A 352 7.46 -3.33 -16.43
C LEU A 352 6.36 -2.91 -17.41
N GLY A 353 6.06 -3.76 -18.39
CA GLY A 353 4.97 -3.56 -19.36
C GLY A 353 3.66 -4.22 -18.94
N GLY A 354 3.76 -5.35 -18.23
CA GLY A 354 2.58 -6.10 -17.76
C GLY A 354 2.95 -7.34 -16.97
N PHE A 355 1.96 -7.93 -16.31
CA PHE A 355 2.14 -9.15 -15.53
C PHE A 355 0.87 -9.99 -15.49
N GLY A 356 1.01 -11.25 -15.10
CA GLY A 356 -0.10 -12.15 -14.87
C GLY A 356 0.28 -13.21 -13.82
N LYS A 357 -0.66 -13.56 -12.95
CA LYS A 357 -0.48 -14.59 -11.93
C LYS A 357 -1.24 -15.85 -12.31
N SER A 358 -0.64 -17.01 -12.05
CA SER A 358 -1.30 -18.30 -12.27
C SER A 358 -2.41 -18.55 -11.25
N ASP A 359 -3.31 -19.46 -11.58
CA ASP A 359 -4.13 -20.14 -10.60
C ASP A 359 -3.25 -21.00 -9.67
N LEU A 360 -3.85 -21.61 -8.65
CA LEU A 360 -3.15 -22.55 -7.78
C LEU A 360 -2.87 -23.83 -8.57
N LEU A 361 -1.60 -24.09 -8.90
CA LEU A 361 -1.15 -25.24 -9.67
C LEU A 361 -0.65 -26.35 -8.74
N SER A 362 -1.20 -27.54 -8.88
CA SER A 362 -0.73 -28.76 -8.23
C SER A 362 0.64 -29.18 -8.81
N PRO A 363 1.41 -30.04 -8.11
CA PRO A 363 2.65 -30.61 -8.65
C PRO A 363 2.46 -31.18 -10.06
N GLY A 364 3.31 -30.75 -11.00
CA GLY A 364 3.28 -31.16 -12.41
C GLY A 364 2.22 -30.46 -13.26
N GLU A 365 1.28 -29.72 -12.68
CA GLU A 365 0.25 -28.97 -13.41
C GLU A 365 0.83 -27.75 -14.12
N SER A 366 0.21 -27.39 -15.27
CA SER A 366 0.63 -26.24 -16.08
C SER A 366 -0.56 -25.37 -16.47
N GLN A 367 -0.32 -24.09 -16.61
CA GLN A 367 -1.28 -23.10 -17.09
C GLN A 367 -0.67 -22.19 -18.14
N THR A 368 -1.46 -21.80 -19.13
CA THR A 368 -1.08 -20.77 -20.09
C THR A 368 -1.60 -19.42 -19.65
N ILE A 369 -0.71 -18.43 -19.55
CA ILE A 369 -1.00 -17.05 -19.17
C ILE A 369 -0.78 -16.17 -20.38
N THR A 370 -1.71 -15.29 -20.68
CA THR A 370 -1.59 -14.27 -21.73
C THR A 370 -1.60 -12.88 -21.12
N ILE A 371 -0.54 -12.13 -21.36
CA ILE A 371 -0.32 -10.77 -20.87
C ILE A 371 -0.32 -9.83 -22.06
N SER A 372 -1.16 -8.80 -22.01
CA SER A 372 -1.25 -7.81 -23.08
C SER A 372 -1.22 -6.40 -22.53
N PHE A 373 -0.43 -5.53 -23.15
CA PHE A 373 -0.35 -4.11 -22.79
C PHE A 373 -0.27 -3.23 -24.05
N PRO A 374 -0.70 -1.96 -23.98
CA PRO A 374 -0.68 -1.08 -25.13
C PRO A 374 0.74 -0.78 -25.61
N THR A 375 1.00 -0.86 -26.93
CA THR A 375 2.30 -0.51 -27.52
C THR A 375 2.73 0.91 -27.14
N ARG A 376 1.78 1.84 -27.07
CA ARG A 376 2.04 3.24 -26.67
C ARG A 376 2.49 3.41 -25.21
N SER A 377 2.29 2.42 -24.32
CA SER A 377 2.77 2.50 -22.95
C SER A 377 4.29 2.39 -22.81
N MET A 378 4.96 1.95 -23.89
CA MET A 378 6.43 1.96 -23.97
C MET A 378 7.01 3.35 -24.34
N ALA A 379 6.17 4.40 -24.48
CA ALA A 379 6.62 5.76 -24.77
C ALA A 379 7.28 6.40 -23.57
N SER A 380 8.37 7.15 -23.82
CA SER A 380 9.03 7.99 -22.81
C SER A 380 8.57 9.44 -22.95
N TYR A 381 8.59 10.18 -21.84
CA TYR A 381 8.17 11.58 -21.86
C TYR A 381 9.32 12.51 -22.25
N ASP A 382 9.12 13.31 -23.29
CA ASP A 382 10.00 14.38 -23.70
C ASP A 382 9.53 15.71 -23.08
N GLU A 383 10.23 16.18 -22.06
CA GLU A 383 9.88 17.40 -21.34
C GLU A 383 9.92 18.66 -22.19
N LYS A 384 10.89 18.72 -23.10
CA LYS A 384 11.07 19.87 -23.99
C LYS A 384 9.91 20.00 -24.97
N LYS A 385 9.34 18.87 -25.37
CA LYS A 385 8.17 18.84 -26.28
C LYS A 385 6.84 18.72 -25.54
N ALA A 386 6.85 18.49 -24.23
CA ALA A 386 5.69 18.15 -23.44
C ALA A 386 4.89 16.98 -24.09
N ALA A 387 5.58 15.92 -24.50
CA ALA A 387 5.01 14.86 -25.30
C ALA A 387 5.51 13.48 -24.87
N TRP A 388 4.64 12.46 -24.97
CA TRP A 388 5.04 11.07 -24.88
C TRP A 388 5.48 10.57 -26.26
N VAL A 389 6.66 9.97 -26.33
CA VAL A 389 7.36 9.66 -27.57
C VAL A 389 7.84 8.22 -27.57
N LEU A 390 7.50 7.48 -28.62
CA LEU A 390 8.19 6.23 -28.99
C LEU A 390 9.34 6.60 -29.94
N GLU A 391 10.59 6.49 -29.48
CA GLU A 391 11.73 6.76 -30.34
C GLU A 391 12.00 5.60 -31.31
N ALA A 392 12.46 5.90 -32.49
CA ALA A 392 12.85 4.89 -33.48
C ALA A 392 13.98 4.01 -32.94
N GLY A 393 13.88 2.71 -33.17
CA GLY A 393 14.86 1.73 -32.72
C GLY A 393 14.24 0.39 -32.37
N THR A 394 14.99 -0.44 -31.67
CA THR A 394 14.58 -1.78 -31.27
C THR A 394 14.20 -1.80 -29.79
N TYR A 395 12.97 -2.20 -29.50
CA TYR A 395 12.45 -2.45 -28.14
C TYR A 395 12.56 -3.95 -27.87
N TYR A 396 13.29 -4.36 -26.81
CA TYR A 396 13.37 -5.76 -26.44
C TYR A 396 12.30 -6.10 -25.40
N ILE A 397 11.49 -7.11 -25.72
CA ILE A 397 10.51 -7.67 -24.75
C ILE A 397 11.22 -8.75 -23.95
N ARG A 398 11.13 -8.65 -22.65
CA ARG A 398 11.74 -9.54 -21.67
C ARG A 398 10.67 -10.20 -20.82
N VAL A 399 10.88 -11.46 -20.48
CA VAL A 399 9.93 -12.24 -19.66
C VAL A 399 10.67 -12.95 -18.54
N GLY A 400 10.13 -12.89 -17.35
CA GLY A 400 10.68 -13.54 -16.16
C GLY A 400 9.70 -13.54 -15.00
N ASN A 401 10.19 -13.81 -13.81
CA ASN A 401 9.41 -13.75 -12.56
C ASN A 401 9.98 -12.74 -11.55
N SER A 402 11.00 -11.99 -11.96
CA SER A 402 11.56 -10.83 -11.24
C SER A 402 12.37 -9.98 -12.20
N SER A 403 12.77 -8.77 -11.82
CA SER A 403 13.56 -7.85 -12.67
C SER A 403 14.94 -8.44 -13.04
N ARG A 404 15.50 -9.34 -12.23
CA ARG A 404 16.83 -9.95 -12.45
C ARG A 404 16.80 -11.36 -13.04
N THR A 405 15.64 -11.91 -13.33
CA THR A 405 15.47 -13.25 -13.94
C THR A 405 14.87 -13.19 -15.35
N THR A 406 14.79 -12.00 -15.94
CA THR A 406 14.22 -11.80 -17.27
C THR A 406 15.11 -12.38 -18.37
N LYS A 407 14.46 -12.92 -19.42
CA LYS A 407 15.08 -13.36 -20.67
C LYS A 407 14.48 -12.61 -21.84
N VAL A 408 15.30 -12.34 -22.89
CA VAL A 408 14.83 -11.65 -24.09
C VAL A 408 13.97 -12.60 -24.94
N ALA A 409 12.71 -12.23 -25.13
CA ALA A 409 11.73 -13.05 -25.86
C ALA A 409 11.49 -12.56 -27.31
N ALA A 410 11.55 -11.26 -27.55
CA ALA A 410 11.35 -10.66 -28.88
C ALA A 410 12.02 -9.30 -29.00
N ALA A 411 12.23 -8.87 -30.27
CA ALA A 411 12.72 -7.56 -30.66
C ALA A 411 11.66 -6.86 -31.51
N LEU A 412 11.14 -5.73 -31.04
CA LEU A 412 10.15 -4.92 -31.74
C LEU A 412 10.85 -3.76 -32.45
N ASN A 413 10.75 -3.67 -33.76
CA ASN A 413 11.43 -2.66 -34.55
C ASN A 413 10.49 -1.53 -34.95
N LEU A 414 10.76 -0.31 -34.47
CA LEU A 414 10.05 0.91 -34.83
C LEU A 414 10.96 1.78 -35.74
N LYS A 415 10.56 1.99 -37.00
CA LYS A 415 11.41 2.68 -38.01
C LYS A 415 11.49 4.19 -37.84
N GLU A 416 10.41 4.80 -37.38
CA GLU A 416 10.31 6.27 -37.26
C GLU A 416 9.82 6.62 -35.86
N THR A 417 10.38 7.68 -35.28
CA THR A 417 9.94 8.24 -33.99
C THR A 417 8.51 8.76 -34.11
N VAL A 418 7.68 8.42 -33.13
CA VAL A 418 6.25 8.78 -33.10
C VAL A 418 5.89 9.47 -31.80
N VAL A 419 5.23 10.62 -31.86
CA VAL A 419 4.56 11.23 -30.71
C VAL A 419 3.23 10.49 -30.49
N THR A 420 3.07 9.87 -29.33
CA THR A 420 1.84 9.13 -28.99
C THR A 420 0.81 10.03 -28.29
N VAL A 421 1.28 10.95 -27.45
CA VAL A 421 0.44 11.95 -26.77
C VAL A 421 1.15 13.30 -26.81
N GLN A 422 0.47 14.34 -27.28
CA GLN A 422 0.94 15.72 -27.23
C GLN A 422 0.21 16.47 -26.13
N GLY A 423 0.95 16.98 -25.15
CA GLY A 423 0.47 17.83 -24.08
C GLY A 423 0.97 19.28 -24.17
N LYS A 424 0.90 19.97 -23.04
CA LYS A 424 1.52 21.27 -22.78
C LYS A 424 2.15 21.26 -21.41
N ASN A 425 3.27 21.89 -21.25
CA ASN A 425 3.81 22.17 -19.91
C ASN A 425 3.04 23.33 -19.29
N LEU A 426 2.21 23.03 -18.28
CA LEU A 426 1.37 24.02 -17.60
C LEU A 426 2.09 24.71 -16.44
N PHE A 427 3.13 24.08 -15.89
CA PHE A 427 3.89 24.55 -14.75
C PHE A 427 5.40 24.38 -15.04
N PRO A 428 5.98 25.21 -15.93
CA PRO A 428 7.40 25.15 -16.16
C PRO A 428 8.13 25.56 -14.88
N ALA A 429 9.13 24.78 -14.48
CA ALA A 429 9.99 25.11 -13.35
C ALA A 429 11.18 25.96 -13.87
N ASP A 430 11.45 27.09 -13.19
CA ASP A 430 12.61 27.93 -13.48
C ASP A 430 13.90 27.34 -12.87
N ASP A 431 13.77 26.62 -11.74
CA ASP A 431 14.87 26.01 -10.97
C ASP A 431 14.66 24.49 -10.80
N ALA A 432 14.54 23.74 -11.91
CA ALA A 432 14.45 22.28 -11.84
C ALA A 432 15.78 21.70 -11.33
N PRO A 433 15.76 20.73 -10.39
CA PRO A 433 16.98 20.07 -9.94
C PRO A 433 17.63 19.32 -11.10
N GLN A 434 18.97 19.18 -11.04
CA GLN A 434 19.66 18.32 -11.99
C GLN A 434 19.33 16.87 -11.66
N GLU A 435 18.64 16.20 -12.57
CA GLU A 435 18.30 14.80 -12.43
C GLU A 435 19.50 13.87 -12.74
N LEU A 436 19.43 12.65 -12.20
CA LEU A 436 20.37 11.58 -12.54
C LEU A 436 20.35 11.29 -14.03
N SER A 437 21.52 10.99 -14.59
CA SER A 437 21.67 10.54 -15.98
C SER A 437 22.50 9.26 -16.06
N LYS A 438 22.09 8.35 -16.93
CA LYS A 438 22.86 7.12 -17.22
C LYS A 438 24.05 7.35 -18.16
N ALA A 439 24.33 8.59 -18.57
CA ALA A 439 25.43 8.90 -19.48
C ALA A 439 26.76 8.39 -18.92
N GLY A 440 27.40 7.48 -19.66
CA GLY A 440 28.67 6.85 -19.26
C GLY A 440 28.53 5.68 -18.28
N VAL A 441 27.32 5.28 -17.92
CA VAL A 441 27.04 4.14 -17.05
C VAL A 441 26.92 2.86 -17.87
N THR A 442 27.47 1.75 -17.35
CA THR A 442 27.25 0.40 -17.92
C THR A 442 26.12 -0.27 -17.12
N PRO A 443 24.97 -0.54 -17.77
CA PRO A 443 23.84 -1.14 -17.07
C PRO A 443 24.09 -2.60 -16.70
N TYR A 444 23.22 -3.13 -15.85
CA TYR A 444 23.17 -4.56 -15.57
C TYR A 444 23.08 -5.38 -16.86
N SER A 445 23.74 -6.51 -16.89
CA SER A 445 23.64 -7.51 -17.94
C SER A 445 23.90 -8.89 -17.33
N TYR A 446 23.38 -9.94 -17.96
CA TYR A 446 23.58 -11.33 -17.58
C TYR A 446 24.23 -12.13 -18.71
N GLU A 447 24.84 -13.25 -18.35
CA GLU A 447 25.48 -14.14 -19.31
C GLU A 447 24.47 -14.68 -20.33
N GLY A 448 24.78 -14.53 -21.62
CA GLY A 448 23.89 -14.92 -22.74
C GLY A 448 22.91 -13.85 -23.21
N GLU A 449 22.84 -12.67 -22.59
CA GLU A 449 21.93 -11.62 -23.01
C GLU A 449 22.17 -11.13 -24.45
N ALA A 450 23.44 -11.03 -24.84
CA ALA A 450 23.79 -10.59 -26.19
C ALA A 450 23.35 -11.60 -27.26
N GLU A 451 23.50 -12.88 -26.97
CA GLU A 451 23.06 -13.99 -27.83
C GLU A 451 21.53 -14.03 -27.91
N GLU A 452 20.82 -13.84 -26.80
CA GLU A 452 19.36 -13.76 -26.79
C GLU A 452 18.85 -12.58 -27.62
N LYS A 453 19.48 -11.39 -27.48
CA LYS A 453 19.15 -10.22 -28.32
C LYS A 453 19.37 -10.47 -29.79
N ALA A 454 20.45 -11.15 -30.18
CA ALA A 454 20.76 -11.49 -31.57
C ALA A 454 19.81 -12.54 -32.15
N ALA A 455 19.35 -13.49 -31.32
CA ALA A 455 18.43 -14.57 -31.72
C ALA A 455 16.95 -14.19 -31.60
N ALA A 456 16.62 -13.04 -31.01
CA ALA A 456 15.26 -12.65 -30.72
C ALA A 456 14.36 -12.57 -31.94
N LYS A 457 13.12 -13.04 -31.81
CA LYS A 457 12.07 -12.93 -32.85
C LYS A 457 11.87 -11.45 -33.23
N GLN A 458 12.10 -11.14 -34.51
CA GLN A 458 11.95 -9.79 -35.06
C GLN A 458 10.49 -9.50 -35.40
N ILE A 459 9.95 -8.40 -34.89
CA ILE A 459 8.56 -7.95 -35.15
C ILE A 459 8.59 -6.48 -35.54
N GLU A 460 8.04 -6.15 -36.73
CA GLU A 460 7.95 -4.77 -37.18
C GLU A 460 6.70 -4.07 -36.65
N ILE A 461 6.87 -2.90 -36.08
CA ILE A 461 5.78 -2.03 -35.60
C ILE A 461 5.53 -0.94 -36.67
N CYS A 462 4.29 -0.79 -37.08
CA CYS A 462 3.89 0.21 -38.04
C CYS A 462 3.86 1.62 -37.42
N SER A 463 4.94 2.38 -37.51
CA SER A 463 5.01 3.75 -36.94
C SER A 463 3.89 4.66 -37.46
N LYS A 464 3.53 4.56 -38.75
CA LYS A 464 2.46 5.38 -39.37
C LYS A 464 1.04 4.99 -38.90
N CYS A 465 0.87 3.82 -38.31
CA CYS A 465 -0.41 3.35 -37.79
C CYS A 465 -0.71 3.91 -36.40
N ILE A 466 0.32 4.29 -35.64
CA ILE A 466 0.19 4.86 -34.29
C ILE A 466 -0.30 6.30 -34.44
N LYS A 467 -1.45 6.58 -33.81
CA LYS A 467 -2.05 7.92 -33.84
C LYS A 467 -1.62 8.74 -32.64
N THR A 468 -1.29 10.01 -32.91
CA THR A 468 -1.05 11.00 -31.84
C THR A 468 -2.38 11.42 -31.22
N GLU A 469 -2.47 11.33 -29.91
CA GLU A 469 -3.55 11.93 -29.12
C GLU A 469 -3.09 13.34 -28.66
N THR A 470 -3.89 14.35 -28.90
CA THR A 470 -3.60 15.70 -28.41
C THR A 470 -4.50 16.00 -27.21
N VAL A 471 -3.87 16.34 -26.07
CA VAL A 471 -4.62 16.74 -24.88
C VAL A 471 -5.10 18.18 -25.07
N ILE A 472 -6.41 18.36 -25.04
CA ILE A 472 -7.04 19.68 -25.14
C ILE A 472 -7.31 20.16 -23.72
N TYR A 473 -6.68 21.28 -23.38
CA TYR A 473 -6.94 21.96 -22.11
C TYR A 473 -8.05 22.98 -22.35
N SER A 474 -9.18 22.84 -21.62
CA SER A 474 -10.29 23.78 -21.71
C SER A 474 -9.82 25.17 -21.32
N GLY A 475 -10.25 26.16 -22.10
CA GLY A 475 -9.92 27.57 -21.87
C GLY A 475 -10.55 28.16 -20.62
N THR A 476 -10.88 29.45 -20.66
CA THR A 476 -11.48 30.20 -19.56
C THR A 476 -12.70 29.48 -18.98
N PRO A 477 -12.80 29.34 -17.65
CA PRO A 477 -13.98 28.78 -17.01
C PRO A 477 -15.24 29.49 -17.52
N GLU A 478 -16.26 28.71 -17.84
CA GLU A 478 -17.55 29.27 -18.26
C GLU A 478 -18.17 30.02 -17.08
N ALA A 479 -18.49 31.31 -17.27
CA ALA A 479 -19.19 32.06 -16.25
C ALA A 479 -20.58 31.44 -15.99
N PHE A 480 -20.90 31.24 -14.72
CA PHE A 480 -22.24 30.82 -14.33
C PHE A 480 -23.22 31.99 -14.48
N PRO A 481 -24.35 31.85 -15.21
CA PRO A 481 -25.37 32.89 -15.23
C PRO A 481 -25.99 33.02 -13.84
N VAL A 482 -26.30 34.24 -13.44
CA VAL A 482 -27.09 34.47 -12.23
C VAL A 482 -28.52 33.99 -12.53
N TYR A 483 -29.03 33.09 -11.68
CA TYR A 483 -30.43 32.64 -11.79
C TYR A 483 -31.33 33.49 -10.87
N GLU A 484 -32.20 34.28 -11.44
CA GLU A 484 -33.15 35.19 -10.75
C GLU A 484 -34.56 34.57 -10.65
N GLY A 485 -34.67 33.35 -10.18
CA GLY A 485 -35.93 32.64 -10.04
C GLY A 485 -36.26 32.26 -8.60
N GLU A 486 -37.30 31.42 -8.45
CA GLU A 486 -37.62 30.76 -7.17
C GLU A 486 -36.39 29.96 -6.66
N LYS A 487 -36.28 29.83 -5.35
CA LYS A 487 -35.23 29.02 -4.72
C LYS A 487 -35.29 27.58 -5.20
N LEU A 488 -34.25 27.14 -5.90
CA LEU A 488 -34.11 25.80 -6.42
C LEU A 488 -33.57 24.83 -5.37
N THR A 489 -34.00 23.58 -5.51
CA THR A 489 -33.58 22.45 -4.69
C THR A 489 -32.99 21.34 -5.56
N ALA A 490 -32.26 20.39 -4.94
CA ALA A 490 -31.82 19.20 -5.61
C ALA A 490 -32.96 18.36 -6.22
N ALA A 491 -34.19 18.43 -5.62
CA ALA A 491 -35.36 17.78 -6.14
C ALA A 491 -35.83 18.42 -7.46
N ASP A 492 -35.70 19.74 -7.62
CA ASP A 492 -36.03 20.44 -8.87
C ASP A 492 -35.10 20.01 -10.01
N VAL A 493 -33.79 19.83 -9.70
CA VAL A 493 -32.81 19.29 -10.66
C VAL A 493 -33.14 17.84 -11.01
N LYS A 494 -33.44 17.00 -10.03
CA LYS A 494 -33.81 15.59 -10.24
C LYS A 494 -35.06 15.40 -11.06
N SER A 495 -36.04 16.30 -10.91
CA SER A 495 -37.30 16.28 -11.68
C SER A 495 -37.14 16.85 -13.10
N GLY A 496 -36.00 17.47 -13.43
CA GLY A 496 -35.78 18.15 -14.71
C GLY A 496 -36.45 19.55 -14.80
N LYS A 497 -36.96 20.09 -13.69
CA LYS A 497 -37.49 21.46 -13.62
C LYS A 497 -36.39 22.51 -13.77
N ALA A 498 -35.17 22.19 -13.31
CA ALA A 498 -33.99 23.03 -13.39
C ALA A 498 -32.75 22.19 -13.75
N THR A 499 -31.71 22.86 -14.21
CA THR A 499 -30.39 22.22 -14.41
C THR A 499 -29.52 22.34 -13.15
N LEU A 500 -28.49 21.49 -13.04
CA LEU A 500 -27.50 21.63 -11.97
C LEU A 500 -26.82 23.01 -12.01
N LYS A 501 -26.60 23.56 -13.22
CA LYS A 501 -26.01 24.89 -13.42
C LYS A 501 -26.91 25.99 -12.84
N ASP A 502 -28.22 25.87 -12.99
CA ASP A 502 -29.20 26.82 -12.42
C ASP A 502 -29.16 26.76 -10.88
N LEU A 503 -29.12 25.58 -10.29
CA LEU A 503 -29.00 25.40 -8.83
C LEU A 503 -27.71 26.01 -8.29
N VAL A 504 -26.55 25.69 -8.92
CA VAL A 504 -25.26 26.22 -8.51
C VAL A 504 -25.21 27.73 -8.66
N SER A 505 -25.82 28.32 -9.68
CA SER A 505 -25.84 29.77 -9.90
C SER A 505 -26.64 30.55 -8.83
N GLN A 506 -27.42 29.88 -8.01
CA GLN A 506 -28.12 30.47 -6.86
C GLN A 506 -27.35 30.38 -5.55
N LEU A 507 -26.25 29.63 -5.51
CA LEU A 507 -25.41 29.52 -4.30
C LEU A 507 -24.65 30.81 -4.08
N THR A 508 -24.56 31.25 -2.83
CA THR A 508 -23.67 32.34 -2.46
C THR A 508 -22.21 31.92 -2.51
N VAL A 509 -21.28 32.86 -2.48
CA VAL A 509 -19.84 32.56 -2.41
C VAL A 509 -19.52 31.76 -1.14
N GLU A 510 -20.16 32.10 -0.02
CA GLU A 510 -20.00 31.43 1.26
C GLU A 510 -20.51 29.99 1.20
N GLU A 511 -21.70 29.79 0.61
CA GLU A 511 -22.25 28.43 0.41
C GLU A 511 -21.34 27.57 -0.47
N MET A 512 -20.83 28.14 -1.58
CA MET A 512 -19.87 27.46 -2.46
C MET A 512 -18.55 27.16 -1.74
N ALA A 513 -18.03 28.09 -0.96
CA ALA A 513 -16.82 27.90 -0.17
C ALA A 513 -17.02 26.78 0.87
N THR A 514 -18.18 26.75 1.54
CA THR A 514 -18.53 25.69 2.49
C THR A 514 -18.55 24.31 1.82
N VAL A 515 -19.16 24.20 0.63
CA VAL A 515 -19.16 22.92 -0.13
C VAL A 515 -17.73 22.45 -0.48
N CYS A 516 -16.85 23.42 -0.81
CA CYS A 516 -15.45 23.11 -1.17
C CYS A 516 -14.57 22.78 0.03
N ASN A 517 -14.76 23.48 1.16
CA ASN A 517 -13.94 23.30 2.36
C ASN A 517 -14.51 22.28 3.34
N GLY A 518 -15.82 22.00 3.26
CA GLY A 518 -16.55 21.23 4.25
C GLY A 518 -16.86 22.01 5.53
N THR A 519 -17.50 21.35 6.48
CA THR A 519 -17.83 21.88 7.80
C THR A 519 -17.01 21.20 8.87
N ALA A 520 -16.41 21.99 9.75
CA ALA A 520 -15.60 21.50 10.90
C ALA A 520 -16.41 21.51 12.22
N ASP A 521 -17.70 21.83 12.17
CA ASP A 521 -18.53 22.02 13.37
C ASP A 521 -19.02 20.71 14.01
N GLY A 522 -18.50 19.58 13.55
CA GLY A 522 -18.80 18.27 14.12
C GLY A 522 -18.46 18.22 15.59
N LEU A 523 -19.46 17.95 16.43
CA LEU A 523 -19.34 17.59 17.84
C LEU A 523 -18.83 18.67 18.81
N GLY A 524 -18.79 19.94 18.41
CA GLY A 524 -18.43 21.05 19.30
C GLY A 524 -17.01 20.99 19.84
N GLN A 525 -16.10 20.31 19.14
CA GLN A 525 -14.69 20.22 19.48
C GLN A 525 -13.87 20.84 18.35
N GLU A 526 -13.37 22.03 18.62
CA GLU A 526 -12.53 22.74 17.67
C GLU A 526 -11.30 21.91 17.25
N GLY A 527 -11.25 21.52 16.00
CA GLY A 527 -9.99 21.26 15.33
C GLY A 527 -9.38 19.87 15.45
N PHE A 528 -10.10 18.78 15.78
CA PHE A 528 -9.52 17.45 15.81
C PHE A 528 -9.76 16.68 14.50
N ILE A 529 -8.69 16.16 13.89
CA ILE A 529 -8.76 15.27 12.73
C ILE A 529 -9.60 14.03 13.08
N GLY A 530 -10.64 13.73 12.30
CA GLY A 530 -11.51 12.58 12.53
C GLY A 530 -12.70 12.84 13.45
N SER A 531 -13.05 14.09 13.75
CA SER A 531 -14.24 14.46 14.50
C SER A 531 -15.18 15.42 13.75
N SER A 532 -15.01 15.51 12.44
CA SER A 532 -15.65 16.56 11.61
C SER A 532 -17.03 16.17 11.07
N SER A 533 -17.55 14.97 11.34
CA SER A 533 -18.87 14.54 10.85
C SER A 533 -19.87 14.33 11.98
N ASP A 534 -21.02 15.00 11.89
CA ASP A 534 -22.15 14.83 12.80
C ASP A 534 -22.90 13.49 12.58
N MET A 535 -22.73 12.85 11.42
CA MET A 535 -23.49 11.67 11.02
C MET A 535 -22.68 10.37 11.14
N ALA A 536 -21.37 10.45 11.00
CA ALA A 536 -20.43 9.34 11.11
C ALA A 536 -19.24 9.73 11.98
N PRO A 537 -19.36 9.63 13.31
CA PRO A 537 -18.30 10.01 14.24
C PRO A 537 -16.97 9.33 13.89
N GLY A 538 -15.88 10.10 13.87
CA GLY A 538 -14.56 9.65 13.44
C GLY A 538 -14.25 9.81 11.97
N ALA A 539 -15.22 10.16 11.12
CA ALA A 539 -14.98 10.50 9.73
C ALA A 539 -14.17 11.80 9.59
N ALA A 540 -13.39 11.91 8.51
CA ALA A 540 -12.47 13.01 8.27
C ALA A 540 -13.18 14.34 8.01
N GLY A 541 -14.40 14.33 7.44
CA GLY A 541 -15.16 15.54 7.19
C GLY A 541 -16.52 15.34 6.54
N ASP A 542 -17.28 16.42 6.54
CA ASP A 542 -18.57 16.60 5.88
C ASP A 542 -18.55 17.80 4.96
N THR A 543 -19.27 17.77 3.83
CA THR A 543 -19.23 18.88 2.88
C THR A 543 -20.39 19.88 3.04
N THR A 544 -21.59 19.44 3.37
CA THR A 544 -22.79 20.27 3.12
C THR A 544 -23.89 20.14 4.17
N SER A 545 -23.59 19.76 5.41
CA SER A 545 -24.64 19.57 6.43
C SER A 545 -25.58 20.77 6.60
N ILE A 546 -25.06 22.01 6.45
CA ILE A 546 -25.84 23.25 6.53
C ILE A 546 -26.77 23.49 5.33
N LEU A 547 -26.51 22.90 4.17
CA LEU A 547 -27.29 23.11 2.93
C LEU A 547 -28.40 22.05 2.73
N LEU A 548 -28.40 20.99 3.52
CA LEU A 548 -29.38 19.91 3.41
C LEU A 548 -30.81 20.38 3.63
N ALA A 549 -31.05 21.16 4.68
CA ALA A 549 -32.37 21.62 5.05
C ALA A 549 -32.98 22.58 4.02
N ASP A 550 -32.14 23.45 3.45
CA ASP A 550 -32.57 24.54 2.60
C ASP A 550 -32.70 24.18 1.13
N ARG A 551 -31.79 23.32 0.64
CA ARG A 551 -31.71 23.01 -0.79
C ARG A 551 -31.80 21.52 -1.11
N GLY A 552 -31.87 20.66 -0.10
CA GLY A 552 -31.90 19.21 -0.28
C GLY A 552 -30.64 18.67 -0.94
N ILE A 553 -29.51 19.35 -0.76
CA ILE A 553 -28.20 18.89 -1.20
C ILE A 553 -27.70 17.87 -0.18
N TYR A 554 -27.39 16.65 -0.64
CA TYR A 554 -26.89 15.60 0.24
C TYR A 554 -25.51 15.94 0.79
N ASN A 555 -25.33 15.67 2.08
CA ASN A 555 -24.03 15.72 2.72
C ASN A 555 -23.12 14.62 2.18
N THR A 556 -21.87 14.97 1.87
CA THR A 556 -20.85 14.03 1.44
C THR A 556 -19.92 13.81 2.61
N ILE A 557 -19.95 12.60 3.18
CA ILE A 557 -19.12 12.20 4.31
C ILE A 557 -17.84 11.56 3.77
N LEU A 558 -16.70 12.08 4.21
CA LEU A 558 -15.37 11.62 3.83
C LEU A 558 -14.75 10.86 5.00
N ALA A 559 -14.33 9.62 4.80
CA ALA A 559 -13.65 8.83 5.83
C ALA A 559 -12.22 8.48 5.43
N ASP A 560 -11.32 8.59 6.40
CA ASP A 560 -9.95 8.10 6.29
C ASP A 560 -9.86 6.58 6.40
N GLY A 561 -8.65 6.07 6.22
CA GLY A 561 -8.26 4.71 6.48
C GLY A 561 -7.80 3.95 5.24
N PRO A 562 -6.52 4.06 4.82
CA PRO A 562 -6.01 3.37 3.63
C PRO A 562 -6.01 1.83 3.77
N ALA A 563 -6.10 1.32 5.01
CA ALA A 563 -6.21 -0.11 5.30
C ALA A 563 -7.60 -0.53 5.85
N GLY A 564 -8.67 0.21 5.53
CA GLY A 564 -10.04 0.04 6.02
C GLY A 564 -10.58 1.34 6.62
N LEU A 565 -11.88 1.50 6.72
CA LEU A 565 -12.47 2.75 7.24
C LEU A 565 -12.02 3.03 8.67
N ARG A 566 -11.61 4.28 8.94
CA ARG A 566 -11.26 4.75 10.26
C ARG A 566 -12.40 5.59 10.83
N LEU A 567 -13.23 4.98 11.67
CA LEU A 567 -14.35 5.63 12.37
C LEU A 567 -14.17 5.45 13.89
N ILE A 568 -14.85 6.26 14.71
CA ILE A 568 -14.93 6.01 16.14
C ILE A 568 -15.78 4.75 16.35
N PRO A 569 -15.23 3.65 16.90
CA PRO A 569 -15.91 2.36 16.88
C PRO A 569 -17.06 2.25 17.88
N HIS A 570 -17.03 3.06 18.95
CA HIS A 570 -18.08 3.13 19.97
C HIS A 570 -18.26 4.57 20.46
N PHE A 571 -19.48 5.04 20.50
CA PHE A 571 -19.85 6.36 21.01
C PHE A 571 -21.22 6.35 21.68
N VAL A 572 -21.47 7.34 22.51
CA VAL A 572 -22.72 7.52 23.24
C VAL A 572 -23.37 8.83 22.82
N VAL A 573 -24.68 8.80 22.67
CA VAL A 573 -25.50 9.98 22.36
C VAL A 573 -26.51 10.19 23.49
N ASP A 574 -26.64 11.42 23.97
CA ASP A 574 -27.61 11.78 25.01
C ASP A 574 -29.06 11.79 24.51
N ALA A 575 -30.01 12.09 25.41
CA ALA A 575 -31.43 12.15 25.09
C ALA A 575 -31.78 13.24 24.05
N ASP A 576 -30.97 14.29 23.92
CA ASP A 576 -31.14 15.39 22.97
C ASP A 576 -30.51 15.09 21.60
N GLY A 577 -29.83 13.96 21.47
CA GLY A 577 -29.19 13.52 20.23
C GLY A 577 -27.76 14.09 20.06
N LYS A 578 -27.14 14.55 21.15
CA LYS A 578 -25.78 15.09 21.15
C LYS A 578 -24.79 14.04 21.64
N MET A 579 -23.64 13.95 20.99
CA MET A 579 -22.58 13.03 21.41
C MET A 579 -22.00 13.41 22.76
N VAL A 580 -21.82 12.40 23.62
CA VAL A 580 -21.29 12.55 24.98
C VAL A 580 -19.77 12.42 24.92
N SER A 581 -19.04 13.43 25.45
CA SER A 581 -17.58 13.39 25.60
C SER A 581 -17.20 12.86 26.98
N SER A 582 -16.09 12.12 27.06
CA SER A 582 -15.49 11.73 28.36
C SER A 582 -14.90 12.93 29.11
N GLY A 583 -14.82 14.09 28.47
CA GLY A 583 -14.15 15.28 28.98
C GLY A 583 -12.67 15.35 28.62
N ASN A 584 -12.12 14.35 27.96
CA ASN A 584 -10.79 14.35 27.36
C ASN A 584 -10.89 14.12 25.85
N PRO A 585 -10.88 15.19 25.03
CA PRO A 585 -11.04 15.10 23.59
C PRO A 585 -10.02 14.19 22.89
N LEU A 586 -8.80 14.12 23.43
CA LEU A 586 -7.73 13.29 22.88
C LEU A 586 -8.03 11.79 23.11
N GLU A 587 -8.48 11.43 24.31
CA GLU A 587 -8.83 10.06 24.63
C GLU A 587 -10.11 9.63 23.91
N ASP A 588 -11.09 10.53 23.74
CA ASP A 588 -12.29 10.29 22.95
C ASP A 588 -11.94 9.99 21.48
N ALA A 589 -11.03 10.77 20.89
CA ALA A 589 -10.58 10.58 19.51
C ALA A 589 -9.86 9.24 19.29
N PHE A 590 -9.17 8.74 20.32
CA PHE A 590 -8.50 7.43 20.28
C PHE A 590 -9.31 6.28 20.90
N ASN A 591 -10.54 6.54 21.30
CA ASN A 591 -11.47 5.56 21.89
C ASN A 591 -10.86 4.80 23.08
N LYS A 592 -10.15 5.53 23.96
CA LYS A 592 -9.47 4.95 25.13
C LYS A 592 -10.27 5.03 26.43
N ASN A 593 -11.43 5.73 26.42
CA ASN A 593 -12.25 5.95 27.60
C ASN A 593 -13.54 5.13 27.58
N GLU A 594 -13.92 4.63 28.75
CA GLU A 594 -15.29 4.19 28.99
C GLU A 594 -16.18 5.43 29.18
N ILE A 595 -17.14 5.64 28.29
CA ILE A 595 -18.11 6.74 28.36
C ILE A 595 -19.31 6.24 29.13
N GLU A 596 -19.66 6.90 30.23
CA GLU A 596 -20.87 6.59 31.01
C GLU A 596 -22.11 7.01 30.20
N VAL A 597 -23.06 6.07 30.07
CA VAL A 597 -24.30 6.33 29.34
C VAL A 597 -25.25 7.15 30.20
N PRO A 598 -25.57 8.41 29.84
CA PRO A 598 -26.49 9.23 30.64
C PRO A 598 -27.92 8.69 30.56
N GLU A 599 -28.78 9.14 31.47
CA GLU A 599 -30.21 8.76 31.46
C GLU A 599 -30.87 9.14 30.14
N GLY A 600 -31.51 8.17 29.47
CA GLY A 600 -32.09 8.32 28.14
C GLY A 600 -31.08 8.33 26.99
N GLY A 601 -29.79 8.13 27.24
CA GLY A 601 -28.76 8.01 26.24
C GLY A 601 -28.83 6.71 25.46
N THR A 602 -28.13 6.67 24.32
CA THR A 602 -28.05 5.51 23.42
C THR A 602 -26.59 5.27 23.04
N GLU A 603 -26.15 4.01 23.14
CA GLU A 603 -24.86 3.57 22.64
C GLU A 603 -24.95 3.20 21.16
N TYR A 604 -23.86 3.51 20.44
CA TYR A 604 -23.69 3.17 19.02
C TYR A 604 -22.35 2.50 18.76
N PHE A 605 -22.33 1.55 17.83
CA PHE A 605 -21.18 0.74 17.47
C PHE A 605 -20.98 0.72 15.96
N GLN A 606 -19.75 1.00 15.49
CA GLN A 606 -19.40 1.04 14.06
C GLN A 606 -17.99 0.51 13.82
N TYR A 607 -17.74 -0.74 14.25
CA TYR A 607 -16.47 -1.40 14.04
C TYR A 607 -16.22 -1.70 12.57
N CYS A 608 -15.03 -1.33 12.08
CA CYS A 608 -14.58 -1.56 10.72
C CYS A 608 -13.53 -2.66 10.66
N THR A 609 -13.32 -3.21 9.48
CA THR A 609 -12.36 -4.29 9.23
C THR A 609 -11.03 -3.70 8.80
N ALA A 610 -9.94 -4.05 9.50
CA ALA A 610 -8.61 -3.79 8.98
C ALA A 610 -8.25 -4.88 7.95
N ILE A 611 -8.05 -4.47 6.70
CA ILE A 611 -7.57 -5.28 5.60
C ILE A 611 -6.04 -5.18 5.52
N PRO A 612 -5.36 -6.04 4.74
CA PRO A 612 -3.93 -5.88 4.50
C PRO A 612 -3.59 -4.50 3.95
N VAL A 613 -2.48 -3.92 4.39
CA VAL A 613 -2.01 -2.62 3.89
C VAL A 613 -1.69 -2.67 2.39
N ALA A 614 -1.70 -1.52 1.73
CA ALA A 614 -1.53 -1.44 0.28
C ALA A 614 -0.21 -2.06 -0.22
N ALA A 615 0.90 -1.81 0.49
CA ALA A 615 2.19 -2.43 0.17
C ALA A 615 2.13 -3.97 0.18
N LEU A 616 1.41 -4.57 1.15
CA LEU A 616 1.24 -6.02 1.21
C LEU A 616 0.25 -6.52 0.15
N LEU A 617 -0.85 -5.81 -0.09
CA LEU A 617 -1.81 -6.17 -1.15
C LEU A 617 -1.14 -6.22 -2.52
N ALA A 618 -0.26 -5.25 -2.84
CA ALA A 618 0.47 -5.21 -4.09
C ALA A 618 1.38 -6.43 -4.28
N GLN A 619 2.01 -6.93 -3.21
CA GLN A 619 2.84 -8.13 -3.25
C GLN A 619 2.08 -9.38 -3.68
N SER A 620 0.74 -9.38 -3.60
CA SER A 620 -0.05 -10.49 -4.16
C SER A 620 0.08 -10.60 -5.68
N TRP A 621 0.33 -9.50 -6.40
CA TRP A 621 0.25 -9.42 -7.87
C TRP A 621 -1.08 -9.97 -8.42
N ASN A 622 -2.10 -10.02 -7.57
CA ASN A 622 -3.42 -10.59 -7.86
C ASN A 622 -4.49 -9.50 -7.83
N MET A 623 -4.85 -9.00 -9.00
CA MET A 623 -5.80 -7.90 -9.13
C MET A 623 -7.20 -8.23 -8.62
N ASP A 624 -7.61 -9.50 -8.70
CA ASP A 624 -8.93 -9.93 -8.22
C ASP A 624 -8.99 -10.03 -6.69
N LEU A 625 -7.87 -10.41 -6.05
CA LEU A 625 -7.71 -10.36 -4.60
C LEU A 625 -7.80 -8.91 -4.10
N ILE A 626 -7.08 -7.99 -4.75
CA ILE A 626 -7.11 -6.57 -4.39
C ILE A 626 -8.53 -6.00 -4.50
N GLN A 627 -9.27 -6.37 -5.55
CA GLN A 627 -10.67 -5.97 -5.71
C GLN A 627 -11.55 -6.49 -4.57
N LYS A 628 -11.40 -7.76 -4.17
CA LYS A 628 -12.16 -8.32 -3.04
C LYS A 628 -11.92 -7.57 -1.73
N CYS A 629 -10.69 -7.11 -1.48
CA CYS A 629 -10.40 -6.25 -0.33
C CYS A 629 -11.10 -4.89 -0.44
N GLY A 630 -11.13 -4.28 -1.62
CA GLY A 630 -11.92 -3.08 -1.88
C GLY A 630 -13.42 -3.29 -1.66
N ASP A 631 -13.95 -4.47 -2.02
CA ASP A 631 -15.37 -4.82 -1.82
C ASP A 631 -15.74 -4.92 -0.33
N ILE A 632 -14.83 -5.37 0.54
CA ILE A 632 -15.00 -5.34 2.01
C ILE A 632 -15.28 -3.93 2.48
N VAL A 633 -14.40 -2.99 2.12
CA VAL A 633 -14.53 -1.58 2.54
C VAL A 633 -15.78 -0.93 1.92
N GLY A 634 -16.08 -1.23 0.66
CA GLY A 634 -17.27 -0.73 -0.02
C GLY A 634 -18.58 -1.12 0.67
N LYS A 635 -18.69 -2.35 1.20
CA LYS A 635 -19.85 -2.80 1.99
C LYS A 635 -19.95 -2.02 3.31
N GLU A 636 -18.82 -1.71 3.95
CA GLU A 636 -18.78 -0.90 5.17
C GLU A 636 -19.15 0.56 4.90
N MET A 637 -18.70 1.13 3.78
CA MET A 637 -19.12 2.46 3.32
C MET A 637 -20.64 2.52 3.14
N GLU A 638 -21.25 1.48 2.54
CA GLU A 638 -22.71 1.41 2.37
C GLU A 638 -23.44 1.33 3.72
N GLU A 639 -22.97 0.50 4.64
CA GLU A 639 -23.57 0.33 5.98
C GLU A 639 -23.50 1.63 6.80
N PHE A 640 -22.35 2.32 6.79
CA PHE A 640 -22.15 3.54 7.58
C PHE A 640 -22.42 4.84 6.81
N HIS A 641 -22.95 4.75 5.58
CA HIS A 641 -23.27 5.89 4.73
C HIS A 641 -22.09 6.81 4.42
N ILE A 642 -20.88 6.26 4.35
CA ILE A 642 -19.70 6.99 3.92
C ILE A 642 -19.77 7.23 2.42
N SER A 643 -19.63 8.50 2.00
CA SER A 643 -19.77 8.90 0.60
C SER A 643 -18.44 8.81 -0.17
N VAL A 644 -17.35 9.17 0.47
CA VAL A 644 -16.00 9.17 -0.10
C VAL A 644 -15.03 8.51 0.88
N TRP A 645 -14.28 7.57 0.39
CA TRP A 645 -13.15 6.99 1.10
C TRP A 645 -11.87 7.65 0.62
N LEU A 646 -11.04 8.19 1.55
CA LEU A 646 -9.79 8.87 1.27
C LEU A 646 -8.66 7.84 1.05
N ALA A 647 -8.87 6.96 0.08
CA ALA A 647 -7.95 5.90 -0.34
C ALA A 647 -8.29 5.48 -1.79
N PRO A 648 -7.39 4.77 -2.49
CA PRO A 648 -6.05 4.36 -2.07
C PRO A 648 -5.00 5.49 -2.21
N GLY A 649 -3.91 5.38 -1.44
CA GLY A 649 -2.69 6.12 -1.70
C GLY A 649 -2.00 5.58 -2.97
N MET A 650 -1.48 6.47 -3.84
CA MET A 650 -0.91 6.07 -5.14
C MET A 650 0.52 6.58 -5.35
N ASN A 651 1.15 7.08 -4.30
CA ASN A 651 2.52 7.56 -4.39
C ASN A 651 3.48 6.41 -4.71
N ILE A 652 4.58 6.74 -5.36
CA ILE A 652 5.64 5.77 -5.63
C ILE A 652 6.53 5.62 -4.39
N HIS A 653 6.94 4.39 -4.08
CA HIS A 653 7.93 4.10 -3.04
C HIS A 653 9.30 4.60 -3.50
N ARG A 654 9.58 5.88 -3.25
CA ARG A 654 10.82 6.54 -3.69
C ARG A 654 11.99 6.22 -2.76
N ASN A 655 11.72 6.14 -1.46
CA ASN A 655 12.71 5.88 -0.42
C ASN A 655 12.14 4.97 0.68
N PRO A 656 12.91 4.00 1.21
CA PRO A 656 12.43 3.08 2.25
C PRO A 656 12.13 3.76 3.59
N LEU A 657 12.62 4.97 3.83
CA LEU A 657 12.37 5.70 5.08
C LEU A 657 11.02 6.44 5.07
N CYS A 658 10.33 6.57 3.93
CA CYS A 658 9.03 7.23 3.91
C CYS A 658 8.05 6.53 4.85
N GLY A 659 7.55 7.28 5.84
CA GLY A 659 6.67 6.75 6.88
C GLY A 659 5.35 6.22 6.32
N ARG A 660 4.85 6.78 5.23
CA ARG A 660 3.57 6.43 4.59
C ARG A 660 3.66 5.34 3.53
N ASN A 661 4.82 4.72 3.26
CA ASN A 661 4.93 3.64 2.26
C ASN A 661 3.97 2.46 2.52
N PHE A 662 3.52 2.24 3.76
CA PHE A 662 2.56 1.17 4.06
C PHE A 662 1.26 1.30 3.26
N GLU A 663 0.81 2.52 2.97
CA GLU A 663 -0.44 2.80 2.26
C GLU A 663 -0.28 2.98 0.74
N TYR A 664 0.95 2.91 0.24
CA TYR A 664 1.27 2.95 -1.18
C TYR A 664 1.59 1.54 -1.68
N TYR A 665 1.55 1.33 -2.99
CA TYR A 665 1.59 -0.03 -3.51
C TYR A 665 2.99 -0.49 -3.93
N SER A 666 3.83 0.39 -4.52
CA SER A 666 5.05 -0.05 -5.18
C SER A 666 5.98 1.10 -5.56
N GLU A 667 7.26 0.77 -5.80
CA GLU A 667 8.21 1.61 -6.52
C GLU A 667 7.91 1.70 -8.04
N ASP A 668 7.07 0.81 -8.57
CA ASP A 668 6.72 0.75 -9.99
C ASP A 668 5.34 1.39 -10.26
N PRO A 669 5.25 2.36 -11.20
CA PRO A 669 4.02 3.08 -11.48
C PRO A 669 2.92 2.23 -12.11
N LEU A 670 3.28 1.14 -12.85
CA LEU A 670 2.29 0.23 -13.43
C LEU A 670 1.60 -0.59 -12.34
N VAL A 671 2.38 -1.10 -11.38
CA VAL A 671 1.84 -1.84 -10.22
C VAL A 671 1.00 -0.90 -9.36
N ALA A 672 1.52 0.29 -9.00
CA ALA A 672 0.80 1.25 -8.19
C ALA A 672 -0.53 1.67 -8.84
N GLY A 673 -0.52 2.05 -10.11
CA GLY A 673 -1.72 2.46 -10.84
C GLY A 673 -2.70 1.30 -11.09
N GLY A 674 -2.20 0.10 -11.39
CA GLY A 674 -3.01 -1.10 -11.60
C GLY A 674 -3.75 -1.53 -10.32
N CYS A 675 -3.03 -1.61 -9.20
CA CYS A 675 -3.58 -1.96 -7.89
C CYS A 675 -4.63 -0.94 -7.44
N SER A 676 -4.32 0.36 -7.52
CA SER A 676 -5.23 1.44 -7.16
C SER A 676 -6.52 1.41 -7.98
N SER A 677 -6.40 1.21 -9.30
CA SER A 677 -7.55 1.12 -10.20
C SER A 677 -8.47 -0.07 -9.88
N ARG A 678 -7.90 -1.21 -9.49
CA ARG A 678 -8.67 -2.42 -9.14
C ARG A 678 -9.37 -2.28 -7.79
N TYR A 679 -8.68 -1.71 -6.82
CA TYR A 679 -9.19 -1.47 -5.49
C TYR A 679 -10.44 -0.57 -5.48
N GLN A 680 -10.51 0.39 -6.41
CA GLN A 680 -11.64 1.30 -6.59
C GLN A 680 -12.83 0.71 -7.35
N ARG A 681 -12.68 -0.45 -8.01
CA ARG A 681 -13.76 -1.08 -8.78
C ARG A 681 -14.72 -1.88 -7.90
N ASN A 682 -15.35 -1.20 -6.95
CA ASN A 682 -16.35 -1.84 -6.13
C ASN A 682 -17.61 -2.17 -6.98
N PRO A 683 -18.04 -3.44 -7.09
CA PRO A 683 -19.23 -3.84 -7.81
C PRO A 683 -20.54 -3.63 -7.01
N VAL A 684 -20.47 -3.10 -5.77
CA VAL A 684 -21.69 -2.83 -5.01
C VAL A 684 -22.61 -1.96 -5.89
N PRO A 685 -23.77 -2.47 -6.30
CA PRO A 685 -24.67 -1.68 -7.12
C PRO A 685 -25.25 -0.59 -6.24
N CYS A 686 -24.60 0.56 -6.24
CA CYS A 686 -25.15 1.75 -5.64
C CYS A 686 -26.52 1.97 -6.24
N ARG A 687 -27.56 1.88 -5.44
CA ARG A 687 -28.91 2.28 -5.84
C ARG A 687 -28.96 3.73 -6.35
N ASN A 688 -27.87 4.48 -6.16
CA ASN A 688 -27.61 5.80 -6.73
C ASN A 688 -26.21 5.81 -7.37
N ARG A 689 -26.11 5.54 -8.67
CA ARG A 689 -24.90 5.49 -9.50
C ARG A 689 -24.04 6.76 -9.53
N ASN A 690 -24.33 7.79 -8.77
CA ASN A 690 -23.67 9.10 -8.81
C ASN A 690 -22.85 9.46 -7.57
N GLN A 691 -22.62 8.55 -6.61
CA GLN A 691 -22.04 8.92 -5.33
C GLN A 691 -20.64 8.39 -5.01
N TYR A 692 -20.03 7.52 -5.84
CA TYR A 692 -18.74 6.93 -5.52
C TYR A 692 -17.74 7.12 -6.67
N GLN A 693 -17.25 8.32 -6.84
CA GLN A 693 -15.97 8.56 -7.52
C GLN A 693 -14.98 9.04 -6.47
N ALA A 694 -13.98 8.20 -6.21
CA ALA A 694 -12.77 8.68 -5.57
C ALA A 694 -12.24 9.90 -6.31
N LEU A 695 -11.59 10.83 -5.62
CA LEU A 695 -11.07 12.10 -6.15
C LEU A 695 -10.09 11.98 -7.34
N CYS A 696 -9.88 10.78 -7.87
CA CYS A 696 -9.20 10.54 -9.14
C CYS A 696 -10.23 10.20 -10.20
N SER A 697 -10.77 11.21 -10.87
CA SER A 697 -11.59 11.05 -12.06
C SER A 697 -10.75 10.45 -13.19
N GLN A 698 -10.80 9.13 -13.36
CA GLN A 698 -10.31 8.48 -14.55
C GLN A 698 -11.47 7.93 -15.36
N GLN A 699 -11.56 8.41 -16.59
CA GLN A 699 -12.51 7.87 -17.57
C GLN A 699 -12.20 6.39 -17.83
N PRO A 700 -13.20 5.53 -18.02
CA PRO A 700 -13.00 4.13 -18.39
C PRO A 700 -12.18 4.04 -19.67
N GLY A 701 -11.05 3.33 -19.63
CA GLY A 701 -10.21 3.07 -20.81
C GLY A 701 -8.90 3.85 -20.91
N ARG A 702 -8.59 4.74 -19.95
CA ARG A 702 -7.28 5.41 -19.91
C ARG A 702 -6.47 4.90 -18.74
N GLN A 703 -5.29 4.34 -19.01
CA GLN A 703 -4.30 4.07 -17.97
C GLN A 703 -3.82 5.40 -17.38
N PRO A 704 -3.63 5.47 -16.03
CA PRO A 704 -3.08 6.66 -15.41
C PRO A 704 -1.62 6.84 -15.82
N TYR A 705 -1.34 7.90 -16.51
CA TYR A 705 0.03 8.39 -16.61
C TYR A 705 0.30 9.17 -15.32
N VAL A 706 0.85 8.50 -14.33
CA VAL A 706 1.32 9.15 -13.11
C VAL A 706 2.74 9.61 -13.39
N ARG A 707 2.92 10.93 -13.49
CA ARG A 707 4.17 11.56 -13.06
C ARG A 707 4.00 11.97 -11.59
N GLN A 708 5.04 11.76 -10.83
CA GLN A 708 5.23 12.42 -9.55
C GLN A 708 5.03 13.92 -9.70
#